data_e53db75b337170142e92a2ac00cfdecd
#
_entry.id   e53db75b337170142e92a2ac00cfdecd
#
_cell.length_a   1.000
_cell.length_b   1.000
_cell.length_c   1.000
_cell.angle_alpha   90.00
_cell.angle_beta   90.00
_cell.angle_gamma   90.00
#
_symmetry.space_group_name_H-M   'P 1'
#
loop_
_entity.id
_entity.type
_entity.pdbx_description
1 polymer ?
#
loop_
_entity_poly.entity_id
_entity_poly.type
_entity_poly.pdbx_seq_one_letter_code
_entity_poly.pdbx_strand_id
1 'polypeptide(L)'
;SPKLRDLGGAFISTGRVQGPAIRLIVEREEERLSFIKSKYFEINAKCKSQGFDFIANLKTINETKIASSKDFDKNGKHTSKGKRYLTEDESRDIVNILRNSIAKISNIKESQRSGKPPKPFKTTGLQTSAKNNLGFQPRKTMSVAQRLYQEGLITYMRTDSIRLSDIAIKASRDFISSNFSSDHLPPKPNFYGDSKNAQAAHEAIRPSGEKFITPEELLKKYKEDSDEYKLYELIFNVTIASQMAEAKGITKTIDLEVTDNIFGSIVLGISGTTWTFGGYRDLARNLTEQSQELPNLKKGDKVEIIQSDYEKKYTNPPNRYSSTSLINKLEELGIGRPSTYVSIIESITSVFINSESSLKPRIIALAMINNFMKPYFDSYINYKFSKEMEDKLDEILESNSPEDAKVKFLNEAYKKIKNHVAKYGEPDPINLTSYPLPFNTRYVVKTGRVQDKIAYPYLQRDDNFYIGLPPDITIEELSETYIYENEKLQEANLLKERKVCECKECETPIFIKLGPSGGYYFQHGLKEKGVRQPKCPYRNMIGPIFEDEDPDTLNSEDAIKRFNLSTKNPRFVFEYEGWSYMTAVGPYGGFAIKQKAREVFNFEELAQMKKNDIIELINSDKYQKILNMINNNPTKIPKSLSKELLIQKIRESFLILSLIHI
;
A
#
# COMPACT_ATOMS: atom_id res chain seq x y z
N SER A 1 13.43 8.19 21.96
CA SER A 1 13.05 8.65 23.30
C SER A 1 12.35 7.53 24.05
N PRO A 2 12.61 7.31 25.38
CA PRO A 2 11.87 6.36 26.21
C PRO A 2 10.35 6.58 26.19
N LYS A 3 9.88 7.84 26.08
CA LYS A 3 8.45 8.19 26.01
C LYS A 3 7.79 7.84 24.67
N LEU A 4 8.54 7.73 23.59
CA LEU A 4 8.02 7.17 22.34
C LEU A 4 7.81 5.65 22.40
N ARG A 5 8.47 4.95 23.35
CA ARG A 5 8.22 3.53 23.63
C ARG A 5 6.85 3.28 24.28
N ASP A 6 6.29 4.27 24.96
CA ASP A 6 4.99 4.16 25.64
C ASP A 6 3.80 4.31 24.69
N LEU A 7 4.03 4.62 23.40
CA LEU A 7 3.01 4.55 22.34
C LEU A 7 2.61 3.10 22.00
N GLY A 8 2.75 2.18 22.94
CA GLY A 8 2.21 0.83 22.87
C GLY A 8 3.20 -0.26 22.49
N GLY A 9 4.48 -0.12 22.89
CA GLY A 9 5.44 -1.23 22.77
C GLY A 9 5.96 -1.53 21.36
N ALA A 10 5.39 -0.94 20.30
CA ALA A 10 5.93 -1.02 18.97
C ALA A 10 7.07 -0.02 18.81
N PHE A 11 8.21 -0.47 18.32
CA PHE A 11 9.27 0.41 17.85
C PHE A 11 8.77 1.18 16.63
N ILE A 12 8.27 2.40 16.82
CA ILE A 12 8.05 3.33 15.73
C ILE A 12 9.43 3.86 15.33
N SER A 13 10.03 3.19 14.37
CA SER A 13 11.26 3.65 13.74
C SER A 13 10.89 4.41 12.47
N THR A 14 11.33 5.64 12.35
CA THR A 14 11.28 6.37 11.09
C THR A 14 12.70 6.61 10.61
N GLY A 15 13.03 6.04 9.45
CA GLY A 15 14.30 6.29 8.78
C GLY A 15 14.22 7.52 7.89
N ARG A 16 15.38 8.07 7.50
CA ARG A 16 15.54 9.24 6.63
C ARG A 16 14.79 9.16 5.29
N VAL A 17 14.46 7.96 4.82
CA VAL A 17 13.72 7.73 3.58
C VAL A 17 12.26 7.35 3.85
N GLN A 18 11.99 6.66 4.96
CA GLN A 18 10.64 6.25 5.38
C GLN A 18 9.77 7.47 5.72
N GLY A 19 10.29 8.43 6.48
CA GLY A 19 9.57 9.65 6.84
C GLY A 19 9.04 10.43 5.63
N PRO A 20 9.89 10.78 4.66
CA PRO A 20 9.46 11.42 3.42
C PRO A 20 8.50 10.56 2.58
N ALA A 21 8.67 9.24 2.54
CA ALA A 21 7.75 8.35 1.82
C ALA A 21 6.34 8.35 2.46
N ILE A 22 6.25 8.29 3.78
CA ILE A 22 4.97 8.39 4.51
C ILE A 22 4.38 9.79 4.30
N ARG A 23 5.19 10.84 4.36
CA ARG A 23 4.76 12.22 4.13
C ARG A 23 4.11 12.38 2.75
N LEU A 24 4.68 11.84 1.68
CA LEU A 24 4.11 11.86 0.33
C LEU A 24 2.70 11.27 0.30
N ILE A 25 2.50 10.15 0.99
CA ILE A 25 1.21 9.47 1.03
C ILE A 25 0.20 10.27 1.87
N VAL A 26 0.63 10.81 3.01
CA VAL A 26 -0.20 11.67 3.87
C VAL A 26 -0.62 12.94 3.15
N GLU A 27 0.32 13.67 2.54
CA GLU A 27 0.02 14.89 1.77
C GLU A 27 -0.93 14.61 0.60
N ARG A 28 -0.78 13.47 -0.08
CA ARG A 28 -1.70 13.04 -1.14
C ARG A 28 -3.10 12.78 -0.59
N GLU A 29 -3.22 12.19 0.58
CA GLU A 29 -4.52 11.99 1.22
C GLU A 29 -5.17 13.32 1.64
N GLU A 30 -4.40 14.26 2.18
CA GLU A 30 -4.84 15.61 2.52
C GLU A 30 -5.31 16.39 1.27
N GLU A 31 -4.57 16.27 0.15
CA GLU A 31 -4.99 16.83 -1.14
C GLU A 31 -6.35 16.25 -1.59
N ARG A 32 -6.56 14.96 -1.37
CA ARG A 32 -7.80 14.26 -1.73
C ARG A 32 -8.97 14.67 -0.85
N LEU A 33 -8.75 14.75 0.46
CA LEU A 33 -9.77 15.14 1.44
C LEU A 33 -10.20 16.60 1.27
N SER A 34 -9.28 17.47 0.88
CA SER A 34 -9.56 18.87 0.61
C SER A 34 -10.13 19.13 -0.79
N PHE A 35 -10.20 18.10 -1.64
CA PHE A 35 -10.66 18.26 -3.01
C PHE A 35 -12.17 18.40 -3.09
N ILE A 36 -12.63 19.48 -3.69
CA ILE A 36 -14.04 19.73 -3.94
C ILE A 36 -14.41 19.24 -5.35
N LYS A 37 -15.25 18.22 -5.41
CA LYS A 37 -15.75 17.67 -6.68
C LYS A 37 -16.65 18.68 -7.38
N SER A 38 -16.39 18.92 -8.64
CA SER A 38 -17.25 19.73 -9.52
C SER A 38 -17.95 18.87 -10.54
N LYS A 39 -19.22 19.14 -10.77
CA LYS A 39 -19.97 18.52 -11.86
C LYS A 39 -19.62 19.19 -13.19
N TYR A 40 -19.55 18.43 -14.25
CA TYR A 40 -19.47 18.89 -15.63
C TYR A 40 -20.19 17.91 -16.53
N PHE A 41 -20.45 18.31 -17.77
CA PHE A 41 -21.25 17.53 -18.70
C PHE A 41 -20.41 17.22 -19.95
N GLU A 42 -20.45 15.97 -20.38
CA GLU A 42 -19.92 15.54 -21.66
C GLU A 42 -21.09 15.13 -22.56
N ILE A 43 -21.10 15.61 -23.77
CA ILE A 43 -22.14 15.26 -24.76
C ILE A 43 -21.48 14.43 -25.83
N ASN A 44 -22.08 13.27 -26.14
CA ASN A 44 -21.67 12.40 -27.19
C ASN A 44 -22.84 12.14 -28.15
N ALA A 45 -22.49 11.83 -29.37
CA ALA A 45 -23.45 11.50 -30.40
C ALA A 45 -23.01 10.24 -31.15
N LYS A 46 -23.91 9.27 -31.28
CA LYS A 46 -23.74 8.12 -32.15
C LYS A 46 -24.09 8.55 -33.55
N CYS A 47 -23.12 8.46 -34.45
CA CYS A 47 -23.20 8.92 -35.81
C CYS A 47 -23.11 7.74 -36.77
N LYS A 48 -23.78 7.86 -37.95
CA LYS A 48 -23.71 6.88 -39.02
C LYS A 48 -23.40 7.56 -40.36
N SER A 49 -22.43 7.01 -41.06
CA SER A 49 -22.15 7.42 -42.46
C SER A 49 -21.48 6.28 -43.20
N GLN A 50 -21.87 6.07 -44.46
CA GLN A 50 -21.33 5.05 -45.37
C GLN A 50 -21.27 3.64 -44.76
N GLY A 51 -22.27 3.28 -43.94
CA GLY A 51 -22.34 1.97 -43.28
C GLY A 51 -21.50 1.84 -42.01
N PHE A 52 -20.77 2.87 -41.59
CA PHE A 52 -19.99 2.91 -40.37
C PHE A 52 -20.72 3.64 -39.23
N ASP A 53 -20.76 3.02 -38.05
CA ASP A 53 -21.22 3.64 -36.82
C ASP A 53 -20.00 4.11 -35.99
N PHE A 54 -20.05 5.33 -35.49
CA PHE A 54 -18.98 5.89 -34.63
C PHE A 54 -19.54 6.88 -33.64
N ILE A 55 -18.75 7.18 -32.57
CA ILE A 55 -19.13 8.14 -31.54
C ILE A 55 -18.30 9.42 -31.72
N ALA A 56 -18.96 10.56 -31.83
CA ALA A 56 -18.34 11.88 -31.82
C ALA A 56 -18.70 12.64 -30.55
N ASN A 57 -17.74 13.38 -29.98
CA ASN A 57 -17.92 14.12 -28.75
C ASN A 57 -18.02 15.62 -29.00
N LEU A 58 -18.86 16.32 -28.25
CA LEU A 58 -18.99 17.78 -28.35
C LEU A 58 -17.62 18.46 -28.04
N LYS A 59 -17.19 19.30 -28.96
CA LYS A 59 -15.88 19.94 -28.93
C LYS A 59 -15.97 21.45 -28.71
N THR A 60 -16.81 22.13 -29.51
CA THR A 60 -17.00 23.58 -29.44
C THR A 60 -18.44 23.98 -29.71
N ILE A 61 -18.82 25.14 -29.17
CA ILE A 61 -20.03 25.87 -29.52
C ILE A 61 -19.59 27.30 -29.88
N ASN A 62 -19.91 27.77 -31.09
CA ASN A 62 -19.45 29.06 -31.63
C ASN A 62 -17.93 29.23 -31.41
N GLU A 63 -17.13 28.26 -31.85
CA GLU A 63 -15.67 28.20 -31.70
C GLU A 63 -15.15 28.11 -30.28
N THR A 64 -16.01 28.30 -29.27
CA THR A 64 -15.63 28.21 -27.86
C THR A 64 -15.57 26.76 -27.42
N LYS A 65 -14.41 26.31 -26.94
CA LYS A 65 -14.19 24.95 -26.43
C LYS A 65 -15.04 24.68 -25.20
N ILE A 66 -15.50 23.44 -25.06
CA ILE A 66 -16.23 23.00 -23.88
C ILE A 66 -15.26 22.64 -22.75
N ALA A 67 -15.61 23.01 -21.53
CA ALA A 67 -14.86 22.69 -20.33
C ALA A 67 -14.93 21.18 -20.03
N SER A 68 -13.80 20.61 -19.62
CA SER A 68 -13.63 19.22 -19.20
C SER A 68 -13.14 19.15 -17.73
N SER A 69 -12.93 17.95 -17.22
CA SER A 69 -12.41 17.76 -15.84
C SER A 69 -11.12 18.54 -15.53
N LYS A 70 -10.28 18.81 -16.53
CA LYS A 70 -8.99 19.51 -16.39
C LYS A 70 -9.13 21.03 -16.22
N ASP A 71 -10.33 21.55 -16.39
CA ASP A 71 -10.60 22.98 -16.40
C ASP A 71 -11.11 23.50 -15.04
N PHE A 72 -11.08 22.65 -14.02
CA PHE A 72 -11.45 22.95 -12.66
C PHE A 72 -10.23 22.83 -11.73
N ASP A 73 -10.15 23.72 -10.75
CA ASP A 73 -9.14 23.64 -9.70
C ASP A 73 -9.57 22.69 -8.56
N LYS A 74 -8.68 22.51 -7.59
CA LYS A 74 -8.94 21.66 -6.41
C LYS A 74 -10.12 22.12 -5.55
N ASN A 75 -10.48 23.40 -5.64
CA ASN A 75 -11.60 24.00 -4.90
C ASN A 75 -12.91 23.91 -5.70
N GLY A 76 -12.92 23.21 -6.82
CA GLY A 76 -14.08 23.02 -7.65
C GLY A 76 -14.45 24.21 -8.54
N LYS A 77 -13.57 25.22 -8.64
CA LYS A 77 -13.82 26.41 -9.45
C LYS A 77 -13.33 26.20 -10.87
N HIS A 78 -14.18 26.55 -11.85
CA HIS A 78 -13.77 26.61 -13.25
C HIS A 78 -12.75 27.73 -13.45
N THR A 79 -11.58 27.40 -13.96
CA THR A 79 -10.41 28.31 -14.05
C THR A 79 -9.98 28.62 -15.48
N SER A 80 -10.39 27.82 -16.46
CA SER A 80 -9.95 27.97 -17.85
C SER A 80 -10.68 29.12 -18.54
N LYS A 81 -9.99 30.24 -18.71
CA LYS A 81 -10.46 31.35 -19.52
C LYS A 81 -10.66 30.91 -20.98
N GLY A 82 -11.78 31.30 -21.60
CA GLY A 82 -12.07 30.98 -23.01
C GLY A 82 -12.64 29.56 -23.25
N LYS A 83 -13.03 28.84 -22.19
CA LYS A 83 -13.82 27.62 -22.31
C LYS A 83 -15.21 27.80 -21.72
N ARG A 84 -16.22 27.19 -22.33
CA ARG A 84 -17.60 27.25 -21.88
C ARG A 84 -17.90 26.09 -20.95
N TYR A 85 -18.40 26.42 -19.76
CA TYR A 85 -19.04 25.45 -18.88
C TYR A 85 -20.51 25.29 -19.30
N LEU A 86 -20.98 24.05 -19.45
CA LEU A 86 -22.37 23.74 -19.78
C LEU A 86 -23.16 23.47 -18.49
N THR A 87 -24.38 24.01 -18.46
CA THR A 87 -25.37 23.62 -17.46
C THR A 87 -26.09 22.34 -17.88
N GLU A 88 -26.85 21.73 -16.96
CA GLU A 88 -27.62 20.52 -17.27
C GLU A 88 -28.72 20.79 -18.30
N ASP A 89 -29.38 21.95 -18.19
CA ASP A 89 -30.43 22.37 -19.11
C ASP A 89 -29.87 22.63 -20.52
N GLU A 90 -28.77 23.38 -20.65
CA GLU A 90 -28.07 23.56 -21.91
C GLU A 90 -27.65 22.22 -22.54
N SER A 91 -27.17 21.27 -21.69
CA SER A 91 -26.76 19.95 -22.18
C SER A 91 -27.95 19.15 -22.74
N ARG A 92 -29.11 19.25 -22.07
CA ARG A 92 -30.38 18.64 -22.53
C ARG A 92 -30.83 19.25 -23.85
N ASP A 93 -30.82 20.56 -23.94
CA ASP A 93 -31.25 21.28 -25.14
C ASP A 93 -30.35 20.94 -26.34
N ILE A 94 -29.04 20.91 -26.16
CA ILE A 94 -28.07 20.51 -27.18
C ILE A 94 -28.31 19.06 -27.64
N VAL A 95 -28.55 18.14 -26.71
CA VAL A 95 -28.86 16.73 -27.03
C VAL A 95 -30.14 16.65 -27.85
N ASN A 96 -31.18 17.40 -27.52
CA ASN A 96 -32.44 17.43 -28.28
C ASN A 96 -32.25 17.98 -29.70
N ILE A 97 -31.41 19.02 -29.85
CA ILE A 97 -31.07 19.58 -31.17
C ILE A 97 -30.30 18.54 -32.01
N LEU A 98 -29.34 17.84 -31.39
CA LEU A 98 -28.53 16.85 -32.09
C LEU A 98 -29.31 15.62 -32.50
N ARG A 99 -30.37 15.23 -31.76
CA ARG A 99 -31.19 14.06 -32.09
C ARG A 99 -31.81 14.20 -33.46
N ASN A 100 -31.59 13.18 -34.29
CA ASN A 100 -32.10 13.13 -35.67
C ASN A 100 -31.60 14.29 -36.56
N SER A 101 -30.54 14.99 -36.15
CA SER A 101 -29.91 16.02 -37.00
C SER A 101 -28.98 15.37 -38.03
N ILE A 102 -28.78 16.08 -39.12
CA ILE A 102 -27.77 15.77 -40.13
C ILE A 102 -26.60 16.74 -39.91
N ALA A 103 -25.47 16.22 -39.45
CA ALA A 103 -24.26 17.02 -39.36
C ALA A 103 -23.53 17.05 -40.69
N LYS A 104 -22.81 18.13 -40.96
CA LYS A 104 -21.92 18.29 -42.10
C LYS A 104 -20.46 18.21 -41.64
N ILE A 105 -19.61 17.51 -42.39
CA ILE A 105 -18.18 17.53 -42.12
C ILE A 105 -17.64 18.93 -42.42
N SER A 106 -17.32 19.69 -41.40
CA SER A 106 -16.81 21.05 -41.51
C SER A 106 -15.31 21.10 -41.73
N ASN A 107 -14.57 20.16 -41.07
CA ASN A 107 -13.12 20.14 -41.16
C ASN A 107 -12.57 18.70 -41.02
N ILE A 108 -11.49 18.43 -41.76
CA ILE A 108 -10.69 17.22 -41.60
C ILE A 108 -9.24 17.64 -41.50
N LYS A 109 -8.59 17.23 -40.40
CA LYS A 109 -7.17 17.50 -40.18
C LYS A 109 -6.42 16.19 -40.07
N GLU A 110 -5.38 16.03 -40.85
CA GLU A 110 -4.41 14.94 -40.75
C GLU A 110 -3.08 15.46 -40.25
N SER A 111 -2.45 14.71 -39.38
CA SER A 111 -1.10 15.03 -38.88
C SER A 111 -0.27 13.77 -38.74
N GLN A 112 1.00 13.91 -39.10
CA GLN A 112 1.98 12.84 -38.89
C GLN A 112 2.11 12.52 -37.40
N ARG A 113 2.10 11.24 -37.07
CA ARG A 113 2.35 10.73 -35.72
C ARG A 113 3.57 9.84 -35.74
N SER A 114 4.51 10.13 -34.80
CA SER A 114 5.65 9.26 -34.55
C SER A 114 5.51 8.64 -33.15
N GLY A 115 5.73 7.34 -33.05
CA GLY A 115 5.85 6.61 -31.79
C GLY A 115 7.30 6.29 -31.54
N LYS A 116 7.89 6.87 -30.48
CA LYS A 116 9.29 6.61 -30.12
C LYS A 116 9.45 5.24 -29.45
N PRO A 117 10.55 4.53 -29.74
CA PRO A 117 10.92 3.30 -29.05
C PRO A 117 10.97 3.46 -27.53
N PRO A 118 10.66 2.41 -26.76
CA PRO A 118 10.79 2.43 -25.32
C PRO A 118 12.25 2.57 -24.92
N LYS A 119 12.51 3.15 -23.75
CA LYS A 119 13.84 3.19 -23.17
C LYS A 119 14.17 1.82 -22.54
N PRO A 120 15.44 1.38 -22.57
CA PRO A 120 15.89 0.23 -21.81
C PRO A 120 15.52 0.36 -20.32
N PHE A 121 15.39 -0.78 -19.63
CA PHE A 121 14.95 -0.76 -18.25
C PHE A 121 16.06 -0.36 -17.28
N LYS A 122 15.73 0.57 -16.40
CA LYS A 122 16.29 0.69 -15.06
C LYS A 122 15.35 0.01 -14.05
N THR A 123 15.78 -0.14 -12.80
CA THR A 123 15.00 -0.85 -11.76
C THR A 123 13.54 -0.38 -11.67
N THR A 124 13.31 0.92 -11.59
CA THR A 124 11.97 1.51 -11.46
C THR A 124 11.13 1.31 -12.71
N GLY A 125 11.74 1.40 -13.89
CA GLY A 125 11.10 1.13 -15.18
C GLY A 125 10.65 -0.32 -15.29
N LEU A 126 11.52 -1.28 -14.92
CA LEU A 126 11.17 -2.70 -14.89
C LEU A 126 10.02 -2.98 -13.93
N GLN A 127 10.06 -2.45 -12.72
CA GLN A 127 8.99 -2.64 -11.73
C GLN A 127 7.65 -2.09 -12.21
N THR A 128 7.67 -0.92 -12.85
CA THR A 128 6.45 -0.31 -13.41
C THR A 128 5.89 -1.12 -14.56
N SER A 129 6.74 -1.54 -15.50
CA SER A 129 6.33 -2.32 -16.66
C SER A 129 5.85 -3.71 -16.26
N ALA A 130 6.55 -4.40 -15.35
CA ALA A 130 6.12 -5.70 -14.82
C ALA A 130 4.78 -5.62 -14.07
N LYS A 131 4.54 -4.52 -13.31
CA LYS A 131 3.25 -4.29 -12.68
C LYS A 131 2.13 -4.15 -13.71
N ASN A 132 2.34 -3.34 -14.74
CA ASN A 132 1.31 -3.00 -15.72
C ASN A 132 1.01 -4.16 -16.68
N ASN A 133 2.02 -4.94 -17.08
CA ASN A 133 1.89 -5.97 -18.09
C ASN A 133 1.73 -7.39 -17.53
N LEU A 134 2.34 -7.66 -16.36
CA LEU A 134 2.37 -8.99 -15.73
C LEU A 134 1.63 -9.03 -14.39
N GLY A 135 1.18 -7.90 -13.86
CA GLY A 135 0.57 -7.80 -12.53
C GLY A 135 1.55 -7.97 -11.37
N PHE A 136 2.87 -8.00 -11.63
CA PHE A 136 3.87 -8.27 -10.59
C PHE A 136 4.07 -7.06 -9.68
N GLN A 137 3.92 -7.27 -8.38
CA GLN A 137 4.30 -6.27 -7.40
C GLN A 137 5.83 -6.07 -7.37
N PRO A 138 6.35 -4.91 -6.93
CA PRO A 138 7.78 -4.62 -6.93
C PRO A 138 8.65 -5.71 -6.27
N ARG A 139 8.21 -6.25 -5.14
CA ARG A 139 8.90 -7.34 -4.45
C ARG A 139 9.02 -8.59 -5.32
N LYS A 140 7.92 -9.02 -5.93
CA LYS A 140 7.90 -10.18 -6.83
C LYS A 140 8.80 -9.94 -8.03
N THR A 141 8.70 -8.77 -8.67
CA THR A 141 9.56 -8.38 -9.80
C THR A 141 11.03 -8.51 -9.46
N MET A 142 11.45 -7.94 -8.32
CA MET A 142 12.87 -7.99 -7.91
C MET A 142 13.33 -9.39 -7.52
N SER A 143 12.47 -10.23 -6.93
CA SER A 143 12.77 -11.61 -6.61
C SER A 143 13.00 -12.45 -7.87
N VAL A 144 12.14 -12.31 -8.88
CA VAL A 144 12.28 -13.01 -10.17
C VAL A 144 13.52 -12.50 -10.93
N ALA A 145 13.71 -11.18 -11.00
CA ALA A 145 14.89 -10.58 -11.63
C ALA A 145 16.21 -11.04 -10.97
N GLN A 146 16.21 -11.21 -9.63
CA GLN A 146 17.37 -11.72 -8.90
C GLN A 146 17.72 -13.15 -9.34
N ARG A 147 16.73 -14.03 -9.54
CA ARG A 147 16.97 -15.40 -10.04
C ARG A 147 17.51 -15.38 -11.46
N LEU A 148 16.89 -14.60 -12.36
CA LEU A 148 17.38 -14.46 -13.74
C LEU A 148 18.82 -13.95 -13.80
N TYR A 149 19.19 -13.01 -12.93
CA TYR A 149 20.56 -12.51 -12.82
C TYR A 149 21.53 -13.59 -12.31
N GLN A 150 21.17 -14.31 -11.25
CA GLN A 150 22.01 -15.39 -10.69
C GLN A 150 22.27 -16.52 -11.68
N GLU A 151 21.33 -16.74 -12.59
CA GLU A 151 21.45 -17.72 -13.68
C GLU A 151 22.18 -17.17 -14.92
N GLY A 152 22.66 -15.94 -14.86
CA GLY A 152 23.38 -15.28 -15.94
C GLY A 152 22.52 -14.93 -17.15
N LEU A 153 21.19 -14.85 -17.00
CA LEU A 153 20.26 -14.56 -18.09
C LEU A 153 20.06 -13.05 -18.35
N ILE A 154 20.22 -12.22 -17.31
CA ILE A 154 20.11 -10.76 -17.42
C ILE A 154 21.28 -10.07 -16.73
N THR A 155 21.49 -8.79 -17.03
CA THR A 155 22.41 -7.91 -16.31
C THR A 155 21.89 -7.61 -14.90
N TYR A 156 22.71 -6.99 -14.06
CA TYR A 156 22.34 -6.66 -12.69
C TYR A 156 21.09 -5.79 -12.61
N MET A 157 20.09 -6.27 -11.88
CA MET A 157 18.75 -5.67 -11.88
C MET A 157 18.58 -4.45 -10.96
N ARG A 158 19.59 -4.09 -10.16
CA ARG A 158 19.55 -2.88 -9.30
C ARG A 158 20.41 -1.81 -9.93
N THR A 159 19.86 -1.09 -10.88
CA THR A 159 20.50 -0.03 -11.63
C THR A 159 19.58 1.16 -11.84
N ASP A 160 20.14 2.33 -11.86
CA ASP A 160 19.50 3.60 -12.24
C ASP A 160 19.82 4.01 -13.68
N SER A 161 20.68 3.26 -14.37
CA SER A 161 21.09 3.49 -15.74
C SER A 161 20.09 2.89 -16.75
N ILE A 162 19.92 3.61 -17.86
CA ILE A 162 19.18 3.16 -19.06
C ILE A 162 20.12 2.98 -20.25
N ARG A 163 21.44 3.08 -20.04
CA ARG A 163 22.45 2.96 -21.08
C ARG A 163 22.67 1.50 -21.43
N LEU A 164 22.78 1.22 -22.71
CA LEU A 164 23.23 -0.08 -23.23
C LEU A 164 24.71 0.01 -23.61
N SER A 165 25.47 -1.06 -23.33
CA SER A 165 26.83 -1.21 -23.85
C SER A 165 26.83 -1.40 -25.36
N ASP A 166 27.98 -1.17 -26.02
CA ASP A 166 28.13 -1.39 -27.45
C ASP A 166 27.86 -2.84 -27.85
N ILE A 167 28.22 -3.79 -26.96
CA ILE A 167 27.93 -5.22 -27.13
C ILE A 167 26.42 -5.47 -27.19
N ALA A 168 25.67 -4.89 -26.26
CA ALA A 168 24.24 -5.03 -26.20
C ALA A 168 23.53 -4.37 -27.39
N ILE A 169 24.01 -3.18 -27.80
CA ILE A 169 23.51 -2.48 -28.98
C ILE A 169 23.73 -3.36 -30.21
N LYS A 170 24.93 -3.92 -30.38
CA LYS A 170 25.24 -4.82 -31.50
C LYS A 170 24.33 -6.05 -31.49
N ALA A 171 24.25 -6.76 -30.37
CA ALA A 171 23.39 -7.95 -30.24
C ALA A 171 21.92 -7.66 -30.57
N SER A 172 21.38 -6.53 -30.10
CA SER A 172 20.02 -6.11 -30.41
C SER A 172 19.84 -5.83 -31.90
N ARG A 173 20.79 -5.12 -32.51
CA ARG A 173 20.73 -4.77 -33.94
C ARG A 173 20.90 -6.00 -34.84
N ASP A 174 21.77 -6.94 -34.48
CA ASP A 174 21.93 -8.22 -35.18
C ASP A 174 20.63 -9.04 -35.14
N PHE A 175 19.94 -9.08 -33.99
CA PHE A 175 18.63 -9.72 -33.86
C PHE A 175 17.57 -9.04 -34.74
N ILE A 176 17.50 -7.69 -34.75
CA ILE A 176 16.54 -6.94 -35.57
C ILE A 176 16.78 -7.23 -37.05
N SER A 177 18.03 -7.19 -37.53
CA SER A 177 18.35 -7.42 -38.93
C SER A 177 18.05 -8.84 -39.39
N SER A 178 18.09 -9.81 -38.48
CA SER A 178 17.80 -11.22 -38.79
C SER A 178 16.32 -11.58 -38.77
N ASN A 179 15.49 -10.82 -38.05
CA ASN A 179 14.09 -11.20 -37.78
C ASN A 179 13.07 -10.19 -38.32
N PHE A 180 13.49 -9.00 -38.77
CA PHE A 180 12.61 -7.93 -39.26
C PHE A 180 13.11 -7.38 -40.58
N SER A 181 12.27 -6.62 -41.28
CA SER A 181 12.68 -5.91 -42.50
C SER A 181 13.68 -4.81 -42.21
N SER A 182 14.46 -4.41 -43.24
CA SER A 182 15.47 -3.37 -43.13
C SER A 182 14.96 -2.06 -42.55
N ASP A 183 13.67 -1.73 -42.76
CA ASP A 183 13.07 -0.51 -42.28
C ASP A 183 12.92 -0.45 -40.76
N HIS A 184 12.92 -1.63 -40.11
CA HIS A 184 12.86 -1.72 -38.63
C HIS A 184 14.21 -1.39 -37.98
N LEU A 185 15.32 -1.39 -38.72
CA LEU A 185 16.65 -1.12 -38.21
C LEU A 185 17.06 0.31 -38.57
N PRO A 186 17.06 1.26 -37.63
CA PRO A 186 17.47 2.63 -37.92
C PRO A 186 18.94 2.68 -38.33
N PRO A 187 19.37 3.61 -39.24
CA PRO A 187 20.75 3.67 -39.74
C PRO A 187 21.80 3.87 -38.63
N LYS A 188 21.42 4.56 -37.56
CA LYS A 188 22.26 4.77 -36.37
C LYS A 188 21.63 4.12 -35.15
N PRO A 189 22.43 3.60 -34.19
CA PRO A 189 21.91 3.11 -32.92
C PRO A 189 21.14 4.19 -32.17
N ASN A 190 20.12 3.77 -31.42
CA ASN A 190 19.44 4.63 -30.48
C ASN A 190 20.25 4.70 -29.18
N PHE A 191 20.75 5.89 -28.84
CA PHE A 191 21.48 6.13 -27.59
C PHE A 191 20.57 6.73 -26.54
N TYR A 192 20.65 6.21 -25.33
CA TYR A 192 19.92 6.70 -24.16
C TYR A 192 20.91 7.20 -23.14
N GLY A 193 20.82 8.48 -22.80
CA GLY A 193 21.64 9.10 -21.76
C GLY A 193 21.06 8.81 -20.36
N ASP A 194 21.94 8.63 -19.41
CA ASP A 194 21.58 8.48 -18.02
C ASP A 194 21.07 9.79 -17.40
N SER A 195 20.32 9.68 -16.31
CA SER A 195 20.01 10.84 -15.47
C SER A 195 21.29 11.40 -14.85
N LYS A 196 21.29 12.70 -14.51
CA LYS A 196 22.47 13.36 -13.90
C LYS A 196 23.00 12.68 -12.64
N ASN A 197 22.19 11.83 -12.01
CA ASN A 197 22.49 11.14 -10.75
C ASN A 197 22.77 9.64 -10.95
N ALA A 198 22.85 9.13 -12.19
CA ALA A 198 23.15 7.72 -12.45
C ALA A 198 24.65 7.46 -12.26
N GLN A 199 24.99 6.37 -11.58
CA GLN A 199 26.38 5.96 -11.41
C GLN A 199 26.97 5.54 -12.77
N ALA A 200 28.06 6.17 -13.19
CA ALA A 200 28.65 6.04 -14.53
C ALA A 200 29.03 4.59 -14.92
N ALA A 201 29.21 3.69 -13.95
CA ALA A 201 29.60 2.31 -14.17
C ALA A 201 28.43 1.35 -14.43
N HIS A 202 27.16 1.81 -14.27
CA HIS A 202 25.98 0.96 -14.39
C HIS A 202 25.49 0.87 -15.84
N GLU A 203 24.94 -0.28 -16.19
CA GLU A 203 24.24 -0.57 -17.45
C GLU A 203 22.76 -0.82 -17.18
N ALA A 204 21.92 -0.67 -18.21
CA ALA A 204 20.50 -1.01 -18.15
C ALA A 204 20.27 -2.51 -17.88
N ILE A 205 19.07 -2.85 -17.40
CA ILE A 205 18.62 -4.23 -17.26
C ILE A 205 18.30 -4.76 -18.68
N ARG A 206 19.03 -5.78 -19.11
CA ARG A 206 18.92 -6.38 -20.43
C ARG A 206 19.30 -7.86 -20.40
N PRO A 207 18.99 -8.65 -21.43
CA PRO A 207 19.55 -9.99 -21.58
C PRO A 207 21.09 -9.96 -21.57
N SER A 208 21.70 -10.97 -20.94
CA SER A 208 23.16 -11.07 -20.81
C SER A 208 23.81 -11.59 -22.09
N GLY A 209 25.14 -11.41 -22.18
CA GLY A 209 25.98 -11.99 -23.23
C GLY A 209 26.07 -11.09 -24.48
N GLU A 210 26.87 -11.59 -25.44
CA GLU A 210 27.09 -10.99 -26.75
C GLU A 210 26.03 -11.41 -27.78
N LYS A 211 25.38 -12.54 -27.54
CA LYS A 211 24.20 -13.04 -28.23
C LYS A 211 23.13 -13.33 -27.20
N PHE A 212 21.98 -12.72 -27.35
CA PHE A 212 20.89 -12.88 -26.41
C PHE A 212 20.20 -14.23 -26.62
N ILE A 213 19.88 -14.91 -25.53
CA ILE A 213 18.98 -16.07 -25.56
C ILE A 213 17.61 -15.55 -25.96
N THR A 214 16.98 -16.12 -26.97
CA THR A 214 15.63 -15.68 -27.36
C THR A 214 14.58 -16.26 -26.42
N PRO A 215 13.38 -15.65 -26.31
CA PRO A 215 12.29 -16.23 -25.54
C PRO A 215 11.99 -17.69 -25.94
N GLU A 216 12.03 -18.02 -27.24
CA GLU A 216 11.81 -19.38 -27.75
C GLU A 216 12.91 -20.35 -27.28
N GLU A 217 14.16 -19.92 -27.26
CA GLU A 217 15.27 -20.73 -26.71
C GLU A 217 15.12 -20.95 -25.20
N LEU A 218 14.56 -19.95 -24.48
CA LEU A 218 14.36 -20.01 -23.04
C LEU A 218 13.28 -21.02 -22.64
N LEU A 219 12.35 -21.38 -23.52
CA LEU A 219 11.36 -22.43 -23.31
C LEU A 219 11.99 -23.83 -23.06
N LYS A 220 13.26 -24.02 -23.43
CA LYS A 220 14.01 -25.26 -23.09
C LYS A 220 14.27 -25.35 -21.58
N LYS A 221 14.25 -24.24 -20.87
CA LYS A 221 14.56 -24.17 -19.43
C LYS A 221 13.33 -23.83 -18.57
N TYR A 222 12.49 -22.94 -19.04
CA TYR A 222 11.31 -22.45 -18.32
C TYR A 222 10.03 -22.69 -19.10
N LYS A 223 8.93 -22.93 -18.39
CA LYS A 223 7.61 -22.96 -19.00
C LYS A 223 7.16 -21.54 -19.36
N GLU A 224 6.38 -21.41 -20.40
CA GLU A 224 5.84 -20.12 -20.88
C GLU A 224 5.02 -19.36 -19.82
N ASP A 225 4.31 -20.06 -18.94
CA ASP A 225 3.51 -19.48 -17.86
C ASP A 225 4.32 -19.12 -16.62
N SER A 226 5.61 -19.50 -16.53
CA SER A 226 6.48 -19.20 -15.40
C SER A 226 6.77 -17.70 -15.27
N ASP A 227 6.97 -17.25 -14.04
CA ASP A 227 7.29 -15.85 -13.76
C ASP A 227 8.64 -15.44 -14.40
N GLU A 228 9.60 -16.35 -14.42
CA GLU A 228 10.93 -16.15 -15.01
C GLU A 228 10.83 -15.93 -16.52
N TYR A 229 10.08 -16.75 -17.22
CA TYR A 229 9.89 -16.60 -18.65
C TYR A 229 9.22 -15.27 -18.98
N LYS A 230 8.09 -14.96 -18.34
CA LYS A 230 7.34 -13.73 -18.58
C LYS A 230 8.17 -12.48 -18.33
N LEU A 231 8.95 -12.46 -17.24
CA LEU A 231 9.78 -11.31 -16.93
C LEU A 231 10.97 -11.18 -17.88
N TYR A 232 11.59 -12.30 -18.26
CA TYR A 232 12.67 -12.31 -19.25
C TYR A 232 12.18 -11.83 -20.62
N GLU A 233 11.07 -12.35 -21.10
CA GLU A 233 10.46 -11.94 -22.36
C GLU A 233 10.18 -10.43 -22.38
N LEU A 234 9.63 -9.89 -21.28
CA LEU A 234 9.40 -8.44 -21.15
C LEU A 234 10.72 -7.66 -21.25
N ILE A 235 11.78 -8.12 -20.57
CA ILE A 235 13.10 -7.46 -20.62
C ILE A 235 13.70 -7.58 -22.02
N PHE A 236 13.63 -8.76 -22.66
CA PHE A 236 14.11 -9.00 -24.01
C PHE A 236 13.42 -8.08 -25.01
N ASN A 237 12.09 -8.11 -25.03
CA ASN A 237 11.28 -7.33 -25.97
C ASN A 237 11.54 -5.83 -25.87
N VAL A 238 11.64 -5.28 -24.64
CA VAL A 238 11.93 -3.85 -24.45
C VAL A 238 13.36 -3.52 -24.85
N THR A 239 14.33 -4.40 -24.57
CA THR A 239 15.72 -4.19 -24.98
C THR A 239 15.85 -4.13 -26.51
N ILE A 240 15.29 -5.11 -27.23
CA ILE A 240 15.29 -5.12 -28.69
C ILE A 240 14.53 -3.92 -29.24
N ALA A 241 13.28 -3.69 -28.77
CA ALA A 241 12.44 -2.58 -29.19
C ALA A 241 13.14 -1.22 -29.04
N SER A 242 13.97 -1.07 -27.99
CA SER A 242 14.74 0.17 -27.80
C SER A 242 15.69 0.50 -28.95
N GLN A 243 16.16 -0.49 -29.69
CA GLN A 243 17.06 -0.32 -30.82
C GLN A 243 16.36 -0.35 -32.18
N MET A 244 15.00 -0.51 -32.20
CA MET A 244 14.20 -0.49 -33.42
C MET A 244 13.87 0.93 -33.87
N ALA A 245 13.36 1.02 -35.10
CA ALA A 245 12.88 2.27 -35.71
C ALA A 245 11.58 2.76 -35.03
N GLU A 246 11.35 4.06 -35.07
CA GLU A 246 10.11 4.69 -34.62
C GLU A 246 8.91 4.16 -35.43
N ALA A 247 7.79 3.98 -34.75
CA ALA A 247 6.52 3.73 -35.45
C ALA A 247 6.06 5.01 -36.10
N LYS A 248 5.44 4.88 -37.34
CA LYS A 248 4.89 6.01 -38.08
C LYS A 248 3.41 5.80 -38.29
N GLY A 249 2.64 6.85 -38.16
CA GLY A 249 1.20 6.83 -38.35
C GLY A 249 0.65 8.19 -38.70
N ILE A 250 -0.63 8.20 -38.96
CA ILE A 250 -1.40 9.41 -39.28
C ILE A 250 -2.54 9.51 -38.26
N THR A 251 -2.56 10.63 -37.53
CA THR A 251 -3.73 10.99 -36.73
C THR A 251 -4.67 11.83 -37.56
N LYS A 252 -5.90 11.32 -37.77
CA LYS A 252 -6.97 12.00 -38.43
C LYS A 252 -7.96 12.52 -37.40
N THR A 253 -8.34 13.79 -37.51
CA THR A 253 -9.39 14.41 -36.69
C THR A 253 -10.48 14.92 -37.66
N ILE A 254 -11.72 14.59 -37.38
CA ILE A 254 -12.88 14.97 -38.15
C ILE A 254 -13.80 15.79 -37.28
N ASP A 255 -14.17 16.99 -37.73
CA ASP A 255 -15.11 17.89 -37.09
C ASP A 255 -16.46 17.85 -37.87
N LEU A 256 -17.51 17.53 -37.09
CA LEU A 256 -18.90 17.47 -37.58
C LEU A 256 -19.65 18.70 -37.03
N GLU A 257 -20.31 19.45 -37.89
CA GLU A 257 -21.01 20.68 -37.54
C GLU A 257 -22.50 20.54 -37.73
N VAL A 258 -23.24 20.95 -36.72
CA VAL A 258 -24.69 21.18 -36.74
C VAL A 258 -24.94 22.64 -36.47
N THR A 259 -25.72 23.31 -37.30
CA THR A 259 -26.10 24.72 -37.07
C THR A 259 -27.50 24.79 -36.46
N ASP A 260 -27.65 25.56 -35.41
CA ASP A 260 -28.89 25.76 -34.67
C ASP A 260 -29.13 27.25 -34.41
N ASN A 261 -30.40 27.65 -34.27
CA ASN A 261 -30.79 29.05 -34.08
C ASN A 261 -30.46 29.58 -32.69
N ILE A 262 -30.36 28.72 -31.68
CA ILE A 262 -30.14 29.11 -30.27
C ILE A 262 -28.63 29.07 -29.94
N PHE A 263 -27.98 27.96 -30.28
CA PHE A 263 -26.58 27.73 -29.95
C PHE A 263 -25.60 28.07 -31.08
N GLY A 264 -26.10 28.39 -32.27
CA GLY A 264 -25.26 28.67 -33.42
C GLY A 264 -24.54 27.42 -33.96
N SER A 265 -23.23 27.50 -34.13
CA SER A 265 -22.41 26.38 -34.60
C SER A 265 -22.08 25.44 -33.49
N ILE A 266 -22.60 24.22 -33.51
CA ILE A 266 -22.31 23.11 -32.61
C ILE A 266 -21.37 22.13 -33.32
N VAL A 267 -20.14 21.97 -32.81
CA VAL A 267 -19.13 21.12 -33.43
C VAL A 267 -18.86 19.91 -32.59
N LEU A 268 -19.08 18.72 -33.13
CA LEU A 268 -18.67 17.44 -32.59
C LEU A 268 -17.34 17.03 -33.23
N GLY A 269 -16.50 16.29 -32.49
CA GLY A 269 -15.21 15.83 -32.99
C GLY A 269 -14.97 14.35 -32.72
N ILE A 270 -14.30 13.71 -33.67
CA ILE A 270 -13.74 12.37 -33.50
C ILE A 270 -12.28 12.38 -33.97
N SER A 271 -11.43 11.61 -33.31
CA SER A 271 -10.01 11.50 -33.65
C SER A 271 -9.57 10.05 -33.53
N GLY A 272 -8.79 9.59 -34.50
CA GLY A 272 -8.18 8.26 -34.49
C GLY A 272 -6.78 8.30 -35.08
N THR A 273 -5.95 7.34 -34.71
CA THR A 273 -4.60 7.17 -35.26
C THR A 273 -4.50 5.83 -35.98
N THR A 274 -4.07 5.87 -37.22
CA THR A 274 -3.76 4.68 -38.02
C THR A 274 -2.24 4.58 -38.17
N TRP A 275 -1.67 3.46 -37.73
CA TRP A 275 -0.23 3.21 -37.84
C TRP A 275 0.06 2.64 -39.24
N THR A 276 0.86 3.37 -40.04
CA THR A 276 1.25 2.98 -41.39
C THR A 276 2.53 2.15 -41.44
N PHE A 277 3.34 2.28 -40.38
CA PHE A 277 4.55 1.48 -40.11
C PHE A 277 4.67 1.20 -38.64
N GLY A 278 4.74 -0.08 -38.25
CA GLY A 278 4.73 -0.50 -36.85
C GLY A 278 6.04 -0.19 -36.13
N GLY A 279 7.18 -0.34 -36.83
CA GLY A 279 8.49 -0.16 -36.20
C GLY A 279 8.65 -1.03 -34.97
N TYR A 280 9.11 -0.45 -33.84
CA TYR A 280 9.24 -1.18 -32.56
C TYR A 280 7.94 -1.83 -32.05
N ARG A 281 6.78 -1.32 -32.48
CA ARG A 281 5.46 -1.81 -32.06
C ARG A 281 5.18 -3.22 -32.56
N ASP A 282 5.83 -3.63 -33.65
CA ASP A 282 5.62 -4.98 -34.23
C ASP A 282 6.20 -6.08 -33.32
N LEU A 283 7.22 -5.76 -32.52
CA LEU A 283 7.72 -6.63 -31.47
C LEU A 283 6.95 -6.44 -30.14
N ALA A 284 6.60 -5.21 -29.81
CA ALA A 284 6.04 -4.83 -28.52
C ALA A 284 4.52 -4.61 -28.58
N ARG A 285 3.77 -5.41 -29.35
CA ARG A 285 2.32 -5.25 -29.60
C ARG A 285 1.50 -5.16 -28.30
N ASN A 286 1.82 -5.97 -27.31
CA ASN A 286 1.11 -6.00 -26.03
C ASN A 286 1.38 -4.77 -25.16
N LEU A 287 2.37 -3.94 -25.49
CA LEU A 287 2.78 -2.76 -24.74
C LEU A 287 2.28 -1.44 -25.38
N THR A 288 1.48 -1.53 -26.44
CA THR A 288 1.15 -0.36 -27.28
C THR A 288 -0.33 -0.24 -27.55
N GLU A 289 -0.81 1.00 -27.77
CA GLU A 289 -2.19 1.31 -28.16
C GLU A 289 -2.52 0.72 -29.54
N GLN A 290 -3.73 0.20 -29.70
CA GLN A 290 -4.22 -0.29 -31.01
C GLN A 290 -4.54 0.87 -31.92
N SER A 291 -4.53 0.60 -33.23
CA SER A 291 -5.04 1.54 -34.24
C SER A 291 -6.54 1.73 -34.10
N GLN A 292 -7.00 2.97 -34.17
CA GLN A 292 -8.42 3.31 -34.28
C GLN A 292 -8.70 3.78 -35.72
N GLU A 293 -9.35 2.95 -36.49
CA GLU A 293 -9.77 3.30 -37.85
C GLU A 293 -10.95 4.25 -37.82
N LEU A 294 -10.90 5.27 -38.64
CA LEU A 294 -11.99 6.20 -38.86
C LEU A 294 -12.59 6.01 -40.27
N PRO A 295 -13.88 6.32 -40.42
CA PRO A 295 -14.51 6.24 -41.75
C PRO A 295 -13.85 7.19 -42.76
N ASN A 296 -13.84 6.78 -44.01
CA ASN A 296 -13.24 7.58 -45.08
C ASN A 296 -14.20 8.70 -45.57
N LEU A 297 -14.33 9.73 -44.71
CA LEU A 297 -15.19 10.88 -44.94
C LEU A 297 -14.44 12.03 -45.60
N LYS A 298 -15.16 12.86 -46.37
CA LYS A 298 -14.66 14.07 -47.03
C LYS A 298 -15.34 15.31 -46.45
N LYS A 299 -14.67 16.46 -46.51
CA LYS A 299 -15.26 17.74 -46.15
C LYS A 299 -16.53 17.98 -46.98
N GLY A 300 -17.61 18.31 -46.31
CA GLY A 300 -18.92 18.53 -46.92
C GLY A 300 -19.85 17.32 -46.86
N ASP A 301 -19.35 16.11 -46.58
CA ASP A 301 -20.17 14.92 -46.43
C ASP A 301 -21.21 15.10 -45.32
N LYS A 302 -22.38 14.49 -45.52
CA LYS A 302 -23.46 14.46 -44.53
C LYS A 302 -23.33 13.22 -43.65
N VAL A 303 -23.52 13.41 -42.37
CA VAL A 303 -23.45 12.37 -41.32
C VAL A 303 -24.73 12.42 -40.52
N GLU A 304 -25.42 11.31 -40.44
CA GLU A 304 -26.65 11.17 -39.65
C GLU A 304 -26.28 10.98 -38.16
N ILE A 305 -26.91 11.76 -37.28
CA ILE A 305 -26.83 11.57 -35.83
C ILE A 305 -28.03 10.72 -35.42
N ILE A 306 -27.76 9.43 -35.12
CA ILE A 306 -28.79 8.44 -34.78
C ILE A 306 -29.26 8.64 -33.32
N GLN A 307 -28.33 8.93 -32.42
CA GLN A 307 -28.58 9.09 -31.00
C GLN A 307 -27.62 10.13 -30.45
N SER A 308 -28.09 10.90 -29.49
CA SER A 308 -27.24 11.80 -28.69
C SER A 308 -27.64 11.73 -27.21
N ASP A 309 -26.66 11.75 -26.36
CA ASP A 309 -26.85 11.71 -24.92
C ASP A 309 -25.83 12.62 -24.23
N TYR A 310 -26.17 13.09 -23.01
CA TYR A 310 -25.21 13.74 -22.14
C TYR A 310 -24.94 12.89 -20.91
N GLU A 311 -23.69 12.89 -20.48
CA GLU A 311 -23.23 12.23 -19.26
C GLU A 311 -22.82 13.25 -18.23
N LYS A 312 -23.44 13.18 -17.05
CA LYS A 312 -23.06 13.99 -15.89
C LYS A 312 -21.84 13.37 -15.23
N LYS A 313 -20.73 14.06 -15.27
CA LYS A 313 -19.47 13.63 -14.69
C LYS A 313 -19.05 14.55 -13.53
N TYR A 314 -18.18 14.01 -12.70
CA TYR A 314 -17.57 14.77 -11.62
C TYR A 314 -16.06 14.75 -11.78
N THR A 315 -15.41 15.84 -11.39
CA THR A 315 -13.96 15.88 -11.28
C THR A 315 -13.51 14.90 -10.20
N ASN A 316 -12.37 14.26 -10.41
CA ASN A 316 -11.80 13.30 -9.46
C ASN A 316 -10.64 13.94 -8.71
N PRO A 317 -10.48 13.64 -7.43
CA PRO A 317 -9.26 14.01 -6.70
C PRO A 317 -8.05 13.31 -7.32
N PRO A 318 -6.81 13.80 -7.06
CA PRO A 318 -5.61 13.15 -7.57
C PRO A 318 -5.55 11.68 -7.13
N ASN A 319 -5.05 10.81 -8.00
CA ASN A 319 -4.94 9.39 -7.68
C ASN A 319 -3.99 9.16 -6.50
N ARG A 320 -4.33 8.21 -5.64
CA ARG A 320 -3.40 7.73 -4.62
C ARG A 320 -2.19 7.07 -5.27
N TYR A 321 -1.10 7.05 -4.55
CA TYR A 321 0.07 6.29 -5.00
C TYR A 321 -0.22 4.78 -4.98
N SER A 322 0.25 4.09 -6.03
CA SER A 322 0.54 2.66 -5.97
C SER A 322 2.00 2.48 -5.51
N SER A 323 2.40 1.26 -5.16
CA SER A 323 3.79 0.98 -4.81
C SER A 323 4.77 1.45 -5.90
N THR A 324 4.46 1.20 -7.18
CA THR A 324 5.31 1.61 -8.30
C THR A 324 5.31 3.13 -8.50
N SER A 325 4.17 3.81 -8.43
CA SER A 325 4.12 5.26 -8.61
C SER A 325 4.77 6.02 -7.44
N LEU A 326 4.74 5.47 -6.22
CA LEU A 326 5.50 6.02 -5.10
C LEU A 326 7.01 5.86 -5.31
N ILE A 327 7.45 4.69 -5.76
CA ILE A 327 8.87 4.44 -6.09
C ILE A 327 9.34 5.44 -7.16
N ASN A 328 8.57 5.63 -8.23
CA ASN A 328 8.89 6.61 -9.28
C ASN A 328 8.97 8.04 -8.71
N LYS A 329 8.07 8.40 -7.78
CA LYS A 329 8.10 9.72 -7.14
C LYS A 329 9.30 9.90 -6.22
N LEU A 330 9.68 8.88 -5.47
CA LEU A 330 10.89 8.89 -4.64
C LEU A 330 12.15 9.04 -5.51
N GLU A 331 12.23 8.33 -6.64
CA GLU A 331 13.32 8.47 -7.59
C GLU A 331 13.38 9.88 -8.21
N GLU A 332 12.23 10.44 -8.63
CA GLU A 332 12.13 11.81 -9.15
C GLU A 332 12.67 12.83 -8.14
N LEU A 333 12.40 12.61 -6.85
CA LEU A 333 12.86 13.47 -5.76
C LEU A 333 14.31 13.18 -5.34
N GLY A 334 14.96 12.16 -5.88
CA GLY A 334 16.30 11.72 -5.50
C GLY A 334 16.37 11.08 -4.10
N ILE A 335 15.27 10.49 -3.63
CA ILE A 335 15.14 9.90 -2.29
C ILE A 335 15.25 8.38 -2.39
N GLY A 336 16.25 7.79 -1.72
CA GLY A 336 16.53 6.36 -1.80
C GLY A 336 17.30 5.97 -3.06
N ARG A 337 17.53 4.67 -3.23
CA ARG A 337 18.30 4.07 -4.33
C ARG A 337 17.62 2.78 -4.81
N PRO A 338 17.96 2.26 -5.99
CA PRO A 338 17.39 1.00 -6.51
C PRO A 338 17.43 -0.17 -5.53
N SER A 339 18.44 -0.22 -4.65
CA SER A 339 18.59 -1.23 -3.62
C SER A 339 17.62 -1.09 -2.44
N THR A 340 17.07 0.11 -2.19
CA THR A 340 16.27 0.42 -1.00
C THR A 340 14.78 0.59 -1.26
N TYR A 341 14.33 0.80 -2.50
CA TYR A 341 12.93 1.11 -2.79
C TYR A 341 11.94 0.05 -2.27
N VAL A 342 12.22 -1.23 -2.51
CA VAL A 342 11.33 -2.33 -2.07
C VAL A 342 11.25 -2.37 -0.55
N SER A 343 12.39 -2.30 0.15
CA SER A 343 12.42 -2.33 1.62
C SER A 343 11.75 -1.11 2.25
N ILE A 344 11.77 0.05 1.60
CA ILE A 344 11.03 1.24 2.03
C ILE A 344 9.54 0.96 2.00
N ILE A 345 9.02 0.48 0.86
CA ILE A 345 7.59 0.14 0.72
C ILE A 345 7.17 -0.87 1.78
N GLU A 346 7.92 -1.96 1.96
CA GLU A 346 7.63 -3.00 2.96
C GLU A 346 7.61 -2.44 4.38
N SER A 347 8.57 -1.58 4.72
CA SER A 347 8.66 -1.01 6.06
C SER A 347 7.51 -0.07 6.38
N ILE A 348 7.06 0.75 5.42
CA ILE A 348 5.95 1.67 5.66
C ILE A 348 4.59 0.97 5.63
N THR A 349 4.42 -0.08 4.81
CA THR A 349 3.15 -0.82 4.72
C THR A 349 2.90 -1.74 5.92
N SER A 350 3.94 -2.11 6.65
CA SER A 350 3.79 -2.96 7.84
C SER A 350 3.03 -2.29 8.99
N VAL A 351 3.16 -0.95 9.16
CA VAL A 351 2.61 -0.22 10.30
C VAL A 351 1.75 0.98 9.88
N PHE A 352 2.24 1.75 8.91
CA PHE A 352 1.72 3.08 8.63
C PHE A 352 0.71 3.14 7.49
N ILE A 353 0.79 2.22 6.53
CA ILE A 353 0.10 2.33 5.25
C ILE A 353 -0.68 1.04 4.96
N ASN A 354 -1.95 1.19 4.59
CA ASN A 354 -2.72 0.11 3.96
C ASN A 354 -2.38 0.03 2.46
N SER A 355 -2.15 -1.17 1.93
CA SER A 355 -1.65 -1.39 0.56
C SER A 355 -2.50 -2.33 -0.29
N GLU A 356 -3.79 -2.50 0.00
CA GLU A 356 -4.65 -3.43 -0.75
C GLU A 356 -4.70 -3.14 -2.25
N SER A 357 -5.20 -1.99 -2.65
CA SER A 357 -5.29 -1.56 -4.07
C SER A 357 -4.42 -0.35 -4.37
N SER A 358 -4.29 0.55 -3.41
CA SER A 358 -3.49 1.77 -3.44
C SER A 358 -2.94 2.05 -2.04
N LEU A 359 -1.93 2.89 -1.95
CA LEU A 359 -1.31 3.25 -0.67
C LEU A 359 -2.18 4.29 0.05
N LYS A 360 -2.84 3.85 1.11
CA LYS A 360 -3.68 4.69 1.97
C LYS A 360 -3.02 4.86 3.35
N PRO A 361 -2.91 6.08 3.89
CA PRO A 361 -2.34 6.25 5.22
C PRO A 361 -3.32 5.75 6.29
N ARG A 362 -2.81 4.96 7.23
CA ARG A 362 -3.53 4.66 8.47
C ARG A 362 -3.54 5.90 9.37
N ILE A 363 -4.44 5.95 10.32
CA ILE A 363 -4.56 7.08 11.26
C ILE A 363 -3.25 7.39 11.97
N ILE A 364 -2.49 6.36 12.34
CA ILE A 364 -1.17 6.53 12.96
C ILE A 364 -0.17 7.29 12.08
N ALA A 365 -0.23 7.10 10.75
CA ALA A 365 0.63 7.84 9.82
C ALA A 365 0.25 9.33 9.77
N LEU A 366 -1.05 9.64 9.71
CA LEU A 366 -1.57 11.01 9.74
C LEU A 366 -1.16 11.73 11.02
N ALA A 367 -1.38 11.09 12.19
CA ALA A 367 -0.99 11.64 13.48
C ALA A 367 0.53 11.83 13.60
N MET A 368 1.32 10.84 13.19
CA MET A 368 2.77 10.92 13.23
C MET A 368 3.31 12.07 12.37
N ILE A 369 2.84 12.21 11.14
CA ILE A 369 3.33 13.26 10.24
C ILE A 369 2.87 14.64 10.72
N ASN A 370 1.59 14.82 11.04
CA ASN A 370 1.03 16.14 11.30
C ASN A 370 1.28 16.66 12.71
N ASN A 371 1.20 15.78 13.72
CA ASN A 371 1.30 16.21 15.12
C ASN A 371 2.73 16.09 15.67
N PHE A 372 3.59 15.31 15.01
CA PHE A 372 4.95 15.10 15.50
C PHE A 372 6.04 15.49 14.50
N MET A 373 6.03 14.88 13.31
CA MET A 373 7.16 15.09 12.38
C MET A 373 7.17 16.51 11.80
N LYS A 374 6.03 17.03 11.31
CA LYS A 374 5.96 18.40 10.78
C LYS A 374 6.28 19.46 11.85
N PRO A 375 5.69 19.44 13.08
CA PRO A 375 5.98 20.47 14.10
C PRO A 375 7.41 20.42 14.66
N TYR A 376 7.96 19.22 14.85
CA TYR A 376 9.23 19.06 15.58
C TYR A 376 10.40 18.62 14.72
N PHE A 377 10.16 17.98 13.56
CA PHE A 377 11.19 17.35 12.72
C PHE A 377 10.97 17.60 11.23
N ASP A 378 10.33 18.70 10.83
CA ASP A 378 10.02 18.97 9.42
C ASP A 378 11.27 18.90 8.53
N SER A 379 12.40 19.42 9.00
CA SER A 379 13.65 19.36 8.26
C SER A 379 14.12 17.93 7.94
N TYR A 380 13.77 16.94 8.79
CA TYR A 380 14.18 15.54 8.61
C TYR A 380 13.25 14.73 7.69
N ILE A 381 12.03 15.21 7.47
CA ILE A 381 11.08 14.63 6.52
C ILE A 381 10.93 15.48 5.26
N ASN A 382 11.76 16.51 5.13
CA ASN A 382 11.81 17.35 3.94
C ASN A 382 12.47 16.60 2.78
N TYR A 383 11.87 16.68 1.61
CA TYR A 383 12.35 15.97 0.42
C TYR A 383 13.76 16.43 0.00
N LYS A 384 14.03 17.74 0.10
CA LYS A 384 15.35 18.31 -0.22
C LYS A 384 16.44 17.81 0.72
N PHE A 385 16.15 17.76 2.02
CA PHE A 385 17.09 17.24 3.02
C PHE A 385 17.48 15.79 2.74
N SER A 386 16.47 14.93 2.44
CA SER A 386 16.72 13.52 2.14
C SER A 386 17.59 13.35 0.89
N LYS A 387 17.35 14.16 -0.15
CA LYS A 387 18.19 14.19 -1.34
C LYS A 387 19.61 14.65 -1.02
N GLU A 388 19.78 15.78 -0.34
CA GLU A 388 21.09 16.30 0.06
C GLU A 388 21.90 15.31 0.89
N MET A 389 21.19 14.49 1.69
CA MET A 389 21.81 13.44 2.47
C MET A 389 22.33 12.29 1.59
N GLU A 390 21.56 11.88 0.57
CA GLU A 390 22.00 10.88 -0.41
C GLU A 390 23.19 11.40 -1.22
N ASP A 391 23.10 12.65 -1.71
CA ASP A 391 24.19 13.29 -2.48
C ASP A 391 25.49 13.34 -1.64
N LYS A 392 25.41 13.67 -0.34
CA LYS A 392 26.57 13.65 0.56
C LYS A 392 27.16 12.27 0.80
N LEU A 393 26.34 11.24 0.81
CA LEU A 393 26.84 9.87 0.95
C LEU A 393 27.57 9.42 -0.32
N ASP A 394 27.10 9.83 -1.50
CA ASP A 394 27.78 9.59 -2.76
C ASP A 394 29.12 10.36 -2.78
N GLU A 395 29.17 11.65 -2.35
CA GLU A 395 30.39 12.42 -2.20
C GLU A 395 31.43 11.76 -1.28
N ILE A 396 30.97 11.13 -0.17
CA ILE A 396 31.86 10.41 0.74
C ILE A 396 32.50 9.21 0.06
N LEU A 397 31.74 8.47 -0.76
CA LEU A 397 32.23 7.30 -1.48
C LEU A 397 33.26 7.68 -2.56
N GLU A 398 33.11 8.85 -3.18
CA GLU A 398 33.99 9.38 -4.22
C GLU A 398 35.20 10.14 -3.64
N SER A 399 35.24 10.36 -2.32
CA SER A 399 36.32 11.11 -1.65
C SER A 399 37.64 10.35 -1.65
N ASN A 400 38.76 11.09 -1.75
CA ASN A 400 40.11 10.53 -1.59
C ASN A 400 40.39 10.01 -0.16
N SER A 401 39.59 10.42 0.84
CA SER A 401 39.69 9.98 2.23
C SER A 401 38.27 9.66 2.76
N PRO A 402 37.64 8.54 2.33
CA PRO A 402 36.24 8.24 2.68
C PRO A 402 35.98 8.14 4.19
N GLU A 403 36.92 7.60 4.96
CA GLU A 403 36.76 7.45 6.42
C GLU A 403 36.75 8.80 7.14
N ASP A 404 37.63 9.75 6.76
CA ASP A 404 37.65 11.08 7.36
C ASP A 404 36.39 11.87 6.99
N ALA A 405 35.97 11.78 5.73
CA ALA A 405 34.72 12.39 5.24
C ALA A 405 33.51 11.86 5.98
N LYS A 406 33.45 10.55 6.23
CA LYS A 406 32.41 9.87 7.01
C LYS A 406 32.38 10.35 8.48
N VAL A 407 33.55 10.42 9.16
CA VAL A 407 33.64 10.89 10.54
C VAL A 407 33.18 12.34 10.66
N LYS A 408 33.61 13.21 9.75
CA LYS A 408 33.17 14.61 9.69
C LYS A 408 31.66 14.71 9.53
N PHE A 409 31.11 13.97 8.57
CA PHE A 409 29.67 13.93 8.30
C PHE A 409 28.85 13.46 9.53
N LEU A 410 29.28 12.38 10.18
CA LEU A 410 28.60 11.84 11.38
C LEU A 410 28.62 12.84 12.54
N ASN A 411 29.75 13.53 12.75
CA ASN A 411 29.87 14.54 13.80
C ASN A 411 28.96 15.75 13.54
N GLU A 412 28.86 16.22 12.30
CA GLU A 412 27.96 17.30 11.90
C GLU A 412 26.50 16.89 12.07
N ALA A 413 26.12 15.69 11.62
CA ALA A 413 24.77 15.15 11.76
C ALA A 413 24.37 15.00 13.25
N TYR A 414 25.26 14.44 14.08
CA TYR A 414 25.05 14.30 15.52
C TYR A 414 24.85 15.65 16.19
N LYS A 415 25.70 16.65 15.88
CA LYS A 415 25.58 18.00 16.44
C LYS A 415 24.26 18.66 16.07
N LYS A 416 23.81 18.51 14.82
CA LYS A 416 22.51 19.02 14.36
C LYS A 416 21.36 18.38 15.11
N ILE A 417 21.35 17.04 15.25
CA ILE A 417 20.29 16.30 15.98
C ILE A 417 20.28 16.72 17.45
N LYS A 418 21.44 16.77 18.12
CA LYS A 418 21.57 17.18 19.52
C LYS A 418 21.02 18.58 19.76
N ASN A 419 21.38 19.55 18.92
CA ASN A 419 20.89 20.91 19.01
C ASN A 419 19.39 21.00 18.78
N HIS A 420 18.86 20.23 17.84
CA HIS A 420 17.44 20.17 17.54
C HIS A 420 16.62 19.61 18.71
N VAL A 421 17.07 18.51 19.31
CA VAL A 421 16.44 17.91 20.50
C VAL A 421 16.49 18.87 21.68
N ALA A 422 17.61 19.57 21.88
CA ALA A 422 17.74 20.57 22.95
C ALA A 422 16.79 21.76 22.77
N LYS A 423 16.51 22.15 21.50
CA LYS A 423 15.62 23.27 21.20
C LYS A 423 14.14 22.98 21.49
N TYR A 424 13.69 21.77 21.16
CA TYR A 424 12.24 21.45 21.20
C TYR A 424 11.81 20.69 22.47
N GLY A 425 12.77 20.17 23.27
CA GLY A 425 12.44 19.35 24.43
C GLY A 425 11.79 18.01 24.05
N GLU A 426 11.06 17.43 24.99
CA GLU A 426 10.26 16.23 24.74
C GLU A 426 8.82 16.63 24.38
N PRO A 427 8.28 16.19 23.21
CA PRO A 427 6.90 16.48 22.82
C PRO A 427 5.91 15.79 23.77
N ASP A 428 4.74 16.37 23.94
CA ASP A 428 3.64 15.80 24.71
C ASP A 428 3.17 14.47 24.07
N PRO A 429 3.22 13.33 24.77
CA PRO A 429 2.81 12.05 24.23
C PRO A 429 1.33 12.00 23.82
N ILE A 430 0.48 12.77 24.46
CA ILE A 430 -0.97 12.78 24.22
C ILE A 430 -1.28 13.32 22.81
N ASN A 431 -0.54 14.34 22.37
CA ASN A 431 -0.75 14.93 21.04
C ASN A 431 -0.25 14.04 19.88
N LEU A 432 0.58 13.04 20.16
CA LEU A 432 1.13 12.15 19.15
C LEU A 432 0.13 11.09 18.67
N THR A 433 -0.88 10.80 19.48
CA THR A 433 -1.83 9.71 19.22
C THR A 433 -3.19 10.19 18.75
N SER A 434 -3.42 11.49 18.64
CA SER A 434 -4.72 12.05 18.26
C SER A 434 -4.68 12.74 16.90
N TYR A 435 -5.72 12.54 16.10
CA TYR A 435 -5.90 13.21 14.81
C TYR A 435 -7.31 13.86 14.78
N PRO A 436 -7.40 15.19 14.66
CA PRO A 436 -8.69 15.86 14.55
C PRO A 436 -9.35 15.56 13.21
N LEU A 437 -10.66 15.29 13.21
CA LEU A 437 -11.40 15.10 11.98
C LEU A 437 -11.66 16.44 11.31
N PRO A 438 -11.30 16.63 10.02
CA PRO A 438 -11.46 17.91 9.35
C PRO A 438 -12.93 18.33 9.14
N PHE A 439 -13.85 17.36 9.23
CA PHE A 439 -15.29 17.57 8.99
C PHE A 439 -16.16 17.42 10.25
N ASN A 440 -15.59 16.99 11.39
CA ASN A 440 -16.35 16.77 12.62
C ASN A 440 -15.52 17.15 13.85
N THR A 441 -15.90 18.25 14.51
CA THR A 441 -15.19 18.79 15.67
C THR A 441 -15.56 18.11 17.00
N ARG A 442 -16.64 17.29 17.03
CA ARG A 442 -17.08 16.57 18.24
C ARG A 442 -16.20 15.36 18.56
N TYR A 443 -15.53 14.83 17.56
CA TYR A 443 -14.71 13.62 17.66
C TYR A 443 -13.27 13.86 17.29
N VAL A 444 -12.39 13.19 18.02
CA VAL A 444 -10.97 13.08 17.71
C VAL A 444 -10.66 11.60 17.50
N VAL A 445 -9.98 11.26 16.41
CA VAL A 445 -9.46 9.91 16.23
C VAL A 445 -8.23 9.75 17.09
N LYS A 446 -8.20 8.71 17.92
CA LYS A 446 -7.04 8.32 18.70
C LYS A 446 -6.54 6.94 18.29
N THR A 447 -5.25 6.73 18.41
CA THR A 447 -4.65 5.42 18.25
C THR A 447 -4.49 4.77 19.60
N GLY A 448 -5.11 3.60 19.79
CA GLY A 448 -4.91 2.76 20.97
C GLY A 448 -3.50 2.15 21.00
N ARG A 449 -3.24 1.30 21.99
CA ARG A 449 -1.97 0.57 22.07
C ARG A 449 -1.75 -0.25 20.81
N VAL A 450 -0.52 -0.23 20.31
CA VAL A 450 -0.09 -1.06 19.19
C VAL A 450 0.23 -2.45 19.75
N GLN A 451 -0.63 -3.43 19.48
CA GLN A 451 -0.33 -4.83 19.74
C GLN A 451 0.08 -5.52 18.44
N ASP A 452 1.17 -6.27 18.45
CA ASP A 452 1.69 -7.00 17.28
C ASP A 452 1.83 -6.16 16.00
N LYS A 453 2.28 -4.90 16.15
CA LYS A 453 2.41 -3.88 15.09
C LYS A 453 1.07 -3.36 14.52
N ILE A 454 -0.04 -3.71 15.11
CA ILE A 454 -1.36 -3.21 14.72
C ILE A 454 -1.83 -2.18 15.75
N ALA A 455 -2.10 -0.96 15.30
CA ALA A 455 -2.75 0.07 16.10
C ALA A 455 -4.26 -0.02 15.89
N TYR A 456 -5.01 -0.13 16.96
CA TYR A 456 -6.48 -0.10 16.92
C TYR A 456 -6.94 1.34 17.14
N PRO A 457 -7.37 2.06 16.11
CA PRO A 457 -7.87 3.40 16.25
C PRO A 457 -9.26 3.40 16.89
N TYR A 458 -9.62 4.52 17.51
CA TYR A 458 -10.96 4.75 18.03
C TYR A 458 -11.31 6.24 17.94
N LEU A 459 -12.59 6.53 17.85
CA LEU A 459 -13.11 7.88 18.00
C LEU A 459 -13.33 8.15 19.48
N GLN A 460 -12.93 9.33 19.95
CA GLN A 460 -13.21 9.82 21.29
C GLN A 460 -13.97 11.13 21.17
N ARG A 461 -15.09 11.22 21.91
CA ARG A 461 -15.87 12.44 22.14
C ARG A 461 -15.43 13.07 23.46
N ASP A 462 -15.67 14.37 23.64
CA ASP A 462 -15.23 15.14 24.84
C ASP A 462 -15.80 14.60 26.15
N ASP A 463 -16.95 13.94 26.13
CA ASP A 463 -17.62 13.34 27.29
C ASP A 463 -17.13 11.91 27.64
N ASN A 464 -15.97 11.52 27.12
CA ASN A 464 -15.39 10.17 27.26
C ASN A 464 -16.21 9.04 26.61
N PHE A 465 -17.00 9.37 25.60
CA PHE A 465 -17.66 8.39 24.77
C PHE A 465 -16.67 7.89 23.68
N TYR A 466 -16.63 6.59 23.43
CA TYR A 466 -15.66 5.95 22.54
C TYR A 466 -16.37 5.10 21.51
N ILE A 467 -15.90 5.14 20.25
CA ILE A 467 -16.31 4.23 19.18
C ILE A 467 -15.06 3.53 18.67
N GLY A 468 -14.97 2.21 18.80
CA GLY A 468 -13.89 1.40 18.23
C GLY A 468 -13.91 1.45 16.70
N LEU A 469 -12.72 1.49 16.09
CA LEU A 469 -12.57 1.55 14.64
C LEU A 469 -11.75 0.35 14.14
N PRO A 470 -12.03 -0.16 12.94
CA PRO A 470 -11.18 -1.17 12.31
C PRO A 470 -9.72 -0.66 12.18
N PRO A 471 -8.72 -1.55 12.32
CA PRO A 471 -7.31 -1.15 12.32
C PRO A 471 -6.82 -0.57 11.00
N ASP A 472 -7.49 -0.90 9.92
CA ASP A 472 -7.19 -0.50 8.54
C ASP A 472 -8.10 0.63 8.02
N ILE A 473 -9.03 1.14 8.85
CA ILE A 473 -9.92 2.23 8.46
C ILE A 473 -9.12 3.45 8.01
N THR A 474 -9.60 4.06 6.96
CA THR A 474 -9.02 5.31 6.43
C THR A 474 -9.88 6.51 6.82
N ILE A 475 -9.29 7.70 6.81
CA ILE A 475 -10.01 8.92 7.14
C ILE A 475 -11.17 9.22 6.16
N GLU A 476 -11.06 8.77 4.91
CA GLU A 476 -12.10 8.92 3.88
C GLU A 476 -13.35 8.08 4.20
N GLU A 477 -13.15 6.94 4.86
CA GLU A 477 -14.23 6.04 5.29
C GLU A 477 -14.96 6.55 6.53
N LEU A 478 -14.30 7.43 7.33
CA LEU A 478 -14.89 8.09 8.48
C LEU A 478 -15.78 9.27 8.02
N SER A 479 -16.90 8.98 7.37
CA SER A 479 -17.91 9.99 7.03
C SER A 479 -18.75 10.40 8.23
N GLU A 480 -19.44 11.55 8.16
CA GLU A 480 -20.42 11.93 9.20
C GLU A 480 -21.52 10.88 9.36
N THR A 481 -21.95 10.25 8.27
CA THR A 481 -22.93 9.15 8.27
C THR A 481 -22.38 7.94 9.03
N TYR A 482 -21.13 7.55 8.75
CA TYR A 482 -20.47 6.45 9.47
C TYR A 482 -20.40 6.72 10.98
N ILE A 483 -19.99 7.93 11.35
CA ILE A 483 -19.90 8.33 12.78
C ILE A 483 -21.29 8.27 13.44
N TYR A 484 -22.31 8.84 12.81
CA TYR A 484 -23.67 8.87 13.32
C TYR A 484 -24.26 7.46 13.50
N GLU A 485 -24.10 6.59 12.53
CA GLU A 485 -24.59 5.20 12.60
C GLU A 485 -23.90 4.44 13.72
N ASN A 486 -22.57 4.57 13.84
CA ASN A 486 -21.82 3.88 14.89
C ASN A 486 -22.04 4.53 16.28
N GLU A 487 -22.28 5.85 16.37
CA GLU A 487 -22.69 6.53 17.61
C GLU A 487 -24.00 5.96 18.13
N LYS A 488 -25.01 5.86 17.28
CA LYS A 488 -26.30 5.24 17.65
C LYS A 488 -26.17 3.79 18.05
N LEU A 489 -25.40 3.01 17.29
CA LEU A 489 -25.15 1.61 17.61
C LEU A 489 -24.45 1.48 18.98
N GLN A 490 -23.45 2.31 19.24
CA GLN A 490 -22.71 2.33 20.50
C GLN A 490 -23.61 2.76 21.68
N GLU A 491 -24.42 3.78 21.49
CA GLU A 491 -25.39 4.22 22.52
C GLU A 491 -26.41 3.13 22.83
N ALA A 492 -26.97 2.47 21.82
CA ALA A 492 -27.88 1.35 22.00
C ALA A 492 -27.21 0.17 22.72
N ASN A 493 -25.91 -0.08 22.44
CA ASN A 493 -25.15 -1.14 23.08
C ASN A 493 -24.79 -0.79 24.55
N LEU A 494 -24.46 0.46 24.84
CA LEU A 494 -24.22 0.92 26.22
C LEU A 494 -25.47 0.78 27.09
N LEU A 495 -26.67 0.92 26.54
CA LEU A 495 -27.94 0.67 27.26
C LEU A 495 -28.11 -0.80 27.65
N LYS A 496 -27.40 -1.74 27.00
CA LYS A 496 -27.37 -3.16 27.34
C LYS A 496 -26.37 -3.53 28.42
N GLU A 497 -25.50 -2.59 28.87
CA GLU A 497 -24.63 -2.81 30.02
C GLU A 497 -25.48 -2.99 31.27
N ARG A 498 -25.33 -4.13 31.96
CA ARG A 498 -26.15 -4.44 33.12
C ARG A 498 -25.38 -5.20 34.18
N LYS A 499 -25.83 -5.03 35.44
CA LYS A 499 -25.45 -5.91 36.53
C LYS A 499 -26.07 -7.30 36.28
N VAL A 500 -25.24 -8.34 36.22
CA VAL A 500 -25.71 -9.72 36.02
C VAL A 500 -26.00 -10.38 37.36
N CYS A 501 -25.08 -10.23 38.32
CA CYS A 501 -25.18 -10.89 39.63
C CYS A 501 -24.19 -10.26 40.61
N GLU A 502 -24.16 -10.76 41.82
CA GLU A 502 -23.10 -10.53 42.79
C GLU A 502 -22.15 -11.72 42.83
N CYS A 503 -20.87 -11.43 43.01
CA CYS A 503 -19.83 -12.44 43.13
C CYS A 503 -20.07 -13.26 44.42
N LYS A 504 -20.17 -14.57 44.34
CA LYS A 504 -20.37 -15.46 45.48
C LYS A 504 -19.24 -15.40 46.54
N GLU A 505 -18.06 -14.94 46.16
CA GLU A 505 -16.85 -14.87 47.03
C GLU A 505 -16.70 -13.53 47.77
N CYS A 506 -17.28 -12.46 47.24
CA CYS A 506 -17.03 -11.13 47.81
C CYS A 506 -18.20 -10.15 47.67
N GLU A 507 -19.37 -10.61 47.25
CA GLU A 507 -20.59 -9.83 47.07
C GLU A 507 -20.48 -8.62 46.12
N THR A 508 -19.31 -8.46 45.45
CA THR A 508 -19.10 -7.37 44.49
C THR A 508 -19.91 -7.64 43.22
N PRO A 509 -20.58 -6.64 42.63
CA PRO A 509 -21.36 -6.83 41.43
C PRO A 509 -20.50 -7.24 40.24
N ILE A 510 -21.01 -8.14 39.41
CA ILE A 510 -20.48 -8.55 38.12
C ILE A 510 -21.34 -7.91 37.04
N PHE A 511 -20.72 -7.23 36.09
CA PHE A 511 -21.36 -6.50 34.99
C PHE A 511 -21.08 -7.18 33.66
N ILE A 512 -22.03 -7.11 32.74
CA ILE A 512 -21.79 -7.22 31.31
C ILE A 512 -21.48 -5.81 30.83
N LYS A 513 -20.37 -5.66 30.12
CA LYS A 513 -19.91 -4.40 29.53
C LYS A 513 -19.54 -4.58 28.09
N LEU A 514 -19.64 -3.48 27.35
CA LEU A 514 -19.19 -3.40 25.95
C LEU A 514 -17.73 -2.96 25.89
N GLY A 515 -16.92 -3.71 25.18
CA GLY A 515 -15.52 -3.36 24.93
C GLY A 515 -15.35 -2.34 23.80
N PRO A 516 -14.21 -1.65 23.73
CA PRO A 516 -13.92 -0.68 22.66
C PRO A 516 -13.98 -1.24 21.25
N SER A 517 -13.83 -2.55 21.08
CA SER A 517 -13.93 -3.26 19.79
C SER A 517 -15.34 -3.75 19.44
N GLY A 518 -16.36 -3.40 20.23
CA GLY A 518 -17.75 -3.81 20.02
C GLY A 518 -18.14 -5.18 20.60
N GLY A 519 -17.20 -5.91 21.18
CA GLY A 519 -17.49 -7.20 21.86
C GLY A 519 -17.91 -7.02 23.31
N TYR A 520 -18.88 -7.82 23.76
CA TYR A 520 -19.28 -7.84 25.15
C TYR A 520 -18.32 -8.64 26.03
N TYR A 521 -18.22 -8.28 27.31
CA TYR A 521 -17.42 -9.01 28.28
C TYR A 521 -18.02 -8.90 29.69
N PHE A 522 -17.77 -9.92 30.51
CA PHE A 522 -18.02 -9.84 31.93
C PHE A 522 -16.90 -9.06 32.63
N GLN A 523 -17.27 -8.17 33.53
CA GLN A 523 -16.35 -7.45 34.40
C GLN A 523 -16.71 -7.64 35.86
N HIS A 524 -15.78 -8.15 36.64
CA HIS A 524 -15.90 -8.11 38.10
C HIS A 524 -15.77 -6.67 38.59
N GLY A 525 -16.72 -6.19 39.37
CA GLY A 525 -16.75 -4.80 39.83
C GLY A 525 -15.51 -4.35 40.58
N LEU A 526 -15.30 -3.06 40.57
CA LEU A 526 -14.20 -2.42 41.30
C LEU A 526 -14.55 -2.28 42.77
N LYS A 527 -13.53 -2.29 43.62
CA LYS A 527 -13.65 -2.03 45.07
C LYS A 527 -14.10 -0.60 45.29
N GLU A 528 -15.12 -0.40 46.13
CA GLU A 528 -15.40 0.93 46.67
C GLU A 528 -14.24 1.43 47.56
N LYS A 529 -13.80 2.69 47.31
CA LYS A 529 -12.73 3.32 48.10
C LYS A 529 -13.14 3.36 49.57
N GLY A 530 -12.33 2.73 50.46
CA GLY A 530 -12.53 2.79 51.92
C GLY A 530 -13.20 1.54 52.52
N VAL A 531 -13.75 0.62 51.74
CA VAL A 531 -14.36 -0.62 52.24
C VAL A 531 -13.39 -1.77 52.21
N ARG A 532 -13.22 -2.47 53.36
CA ARG A 532 -12.40 -3.69 53.47
C ARG A 532 -13.21 -4.87 52.93
N GLN A 533 -12.90 -5.31 51.73
CA GLN A 533 -13.58 -6.45 51.11
C GLN A 533 -12.82 -7.78 51.32
N PRO A 534 -13.52 -8.93 51.35
CA PRO A 534 -12.89 -10.25 51.38
C PRO A 534 -11.88 -10.48 50.26
N LYS A 535 -10.95 -11.41 50.44
CA LYS A 535 -10.08 -11.87 49.36
C LYS A 535 -10.90 -12.59 48.32
N CYS A 536 -10.98 -12.04 47.11
CA CYS A 536 -11.71 -12.66 46.01
C CYS A 536 -10.70 -13.09 44.90
N PRO A 537 -10.77 -14.35 44.43
CA PRO A 537 -9.90 -14.82 43.33
C PRO A 537 -10.22 -14.16 41.99
N TYR A 538 -11.45 -13.63 41.82
CA TYR A 538 -11.92 -13.04 40.57
C TYR A 538 -11.78 -11.51 40.52
N ARG A 539 -11.14 -10.91 41.51
CA ARG A 539 -10.99 -9.47 41.63
C ARG A 539 -10.34 -8.86 40.40
N ASN A 540 -10.99 -7.85 39.82
CA ASN A 540 -10.58 -7.16 38.58
C ASN A 540 -10.45 -8.09 37.38
N MET A 541 -11.06 -9.27 37.42
CA MET A 541 -11.08 -10.15 36.27
C MET A 541 -12.10 -9.69 35.23
N ILE A 542 -11.76 -9.98 33.99
CA ILE A 542 -12.57 -9.77 32.81
C ILE A 542 -12.76 -11.15 32.15
N GLY A 543 -13.98 -11.48 31.76
CA GLY A 543 -14.30 -12.73 31.06
C GLY A 543 -14.97 -12.43 29.73
N PRO A 544 -14.54 -13.02 28.60
CA PRO A 544 -15.12 -12.72 27.29
C PRO A 544 -16.53 -13.29 27.16
N ILE A 545 -17.32 -12.63 26.35
CA ILE A 545 -18.59 -13.13 25.81
C ILE A 545 -18.34 -13.30 24.31
N PHE A 546 -18.68 -14.47 23.74
CA PHE A 546 -18.41 -14.75 22.34
C PHE A 546 -19.47 -14.13 21.43
N GLU A 547 -19.12 -13.89 20.16
CA GLU A 547 -19.99 -13.19 19.19
C GLU A 547 -21.32 -13.90 18.92
N ASP A 548 -21.37 -15.21 19.09
CA ASP A 548 -22.52 -16.05 18.89
C ASP A 548 -23.42 -16.18 20.15
N GLU A 549 -22.99 -15.56 21.26
CA GLU A 549 -23.72 -15.58 22.52
C GLU A 549 -24.59 -14.32 22.69
N ASP A 550 -25.85 -14.49 23.05
CA ASP A 550 -26.71 -13.37 23.44
C ASP A 550 -26.40 -12.93 24.87
N PRO A 551 -25.86 -11.74 25.10
CA PRO A 551 -25.55 -11.21 26.42
C PRO A 551 -26.75 -11.24 27.38
N ASP A 552 -27.97 -11.16 26.86
CA ASP A 552 -29.20 -11.10 27.66
C ASP A 552 -29.58 -12.46 28.28
N THR A 553 -29.00 -13.55 27.79
CA THR A 553 -29.23 -14.91 28.29
C THR A 553 -28.22 -15.39 29.32
N LEU A 554 -27.10 -14.65 29.48
CA LEU A 554 -25.95 -15.04 30.31
C LEU A 554 -26.18 -14.75 31.80
N ASN A 555 -25.63 -15.61 32.67
CA ASN A 555 -25.83 -15.57 34.11
C ASN A 555 -24.49 -15.61 34.91
N SER A 556 -24.59 -15.72 36.25
CA SER A 556 -23.43 -15.73 37.15
C SER A 556 -22.47 -16.91 36.97
N GLU A 557 -23.02 -18.09 36.59
CA GLU A 557 -22.16 -19.27 36.38
C GLU A 557 -21.34 -19.13 35.11
N ASP A 558 -21.93 -18.49 34.09
CA ASP A 558 -21.24 -18.17 32.85
C ASP A 558 -20.11 -17.20 33.11
N ALA A 559 -20.35 -16.14 33.90
CA ALA A 559 -19.31 -15.19 34.30
C ALA A 559 -18.12 -15.87 34.99
N ILE A 560 -18.37 -16.75 35.97
CA ILE A 560 -17.33 -17.49 36.68
C ILE A 560 -16.55 -18.41 35.74
N LYS A 561 -17.25 -19.14 34.86
CA LYS A 561 -16.61 -19.98 33.83
C LYS A 561 -15.67 -19.16 32.98
N ARG A 562 -16.08 -17.95 32.56
CA ARG A 562 -15.29 -17.05 31.70
C ARG A 562 -14.08 -16.42 32.46
N PHE A 563 -14.26 -16.05 33.73
CA PHE A 563 -13.14 -15.59 34.55
C PHE A 563 -12.06 -16.67 34.69
N ASN A 564 -12.46 -17.95 34.82
CA ASN A 564 -11.52 -19.06 34.86
C ASN A 564 -10.85 -19.37 33.52
N LEU A 565 -11.49 -18.97 32.40
CA LEU A 565 -10.91 -19.07 31.05
C LEU A 565 -9.95 -17.90 30.74
N SER A 566 -9.95 -16.83 31.56
CA SER A 566 -9.17 -15.63 31.28
C SER A 566 -7.67 -15.90 31.28
N THR A 567 -6.99 -15.14 30.50
CA THR A 567 -5.58 -14.98 30.11
C THR A 567 -4.44 -15.71 30.83
N LYS A 568 -4.70 -16.41 31.93
CA LYS A 568 -3.66 -17.12 32.64
C LYS A 568 -3.30 -18.49 32.06
N ASN A 569 -4.12 -19.03 31.15
CA ASN A 569 -3.91 -20.36 30.54
C ASN A 569 -4.29 -20.39 29.07
N PRO A 570 -3.45 -19.92 28.14
CA PRO A 570 -3.68 -20.12 26.72
C PRO A 570 -3.66 -21.61 26.38
N ARG A 571 -4.57 -22.04 25.50
CA ARG A 571 -4.64 -23.43 25.04
C ARG A 571 -3.84 -23.59 23.77
N PHE A 572 -2.90 -24.54 23.75
CA PHE A 572 -2.27 -25.04 22.54
C PHE A 572 -3.34 -25.72 21.65
N VAL A 573 -3.34 -25.38 20.36
CA VAL A 573 -4.30 -25.94 19.41
C VAL A 573 -3.61 -26.88 18.44
N PHE A 574 -2.52 -26.48 17.79
CA PHE A 574 -1.76 -27.29 16.85
C PHE A 574 -0.41 -26.66 16.52
N GLU A 575 0.48 -27.47 15.94
CA GLU A 575 1.71 -26.99 15.30
C GLU A 575 1.63 -27.17 13.78
N TYR A 576 2.12 -26.18 13.07
CA TYR A 576 2.23 -26.22 11.61
C TYR A 576 3.46 -25.47 11.14
N GLU A 577 4.28 -26.10 10.30
CA GLU A 577 5.50 -25.53 9.71
C GLU A 577 6.47 -24.89 10.74
N GLY A 578 6.64 -25.50 11.90
CA GLY A 578 7.52 -24.99 12.97
C GLY A 578 6.95 -23.79 13.73
N TRP A 579 5.65 -23.58 13.65
CA TRP A 579 4.92 -22.58 14.41
C TRP A 579 3.87 -23.24 15.31
N SER A 580 3.86 -22.84 16.57
CA SER A 580 2.80 -23.21 17.52
C SER A 580 1.68 -22.18 17.42
N TYR A 581 0.46 -22.69 17.20
CA TYR A 581 -0.79 -21.91 17.19
C TYR A 581 -1.58 -22.21 18.44
N MET A 582 -1.97 -21.17 19.14
CA MET A 582 -2.65 -21.28 20.41
C MET A 582 -3.78 -20.29 20.47
N THR A 583 -4.82 -20.66 21.21
CA THR A 583 -5.93 -19.75 21.52
C THR A 583 -5.81 -19.24 22.93
N ALA A 584 -5.99 -17.96 23.11
CA ALA A 584 -6.14 -17.32 24.41
C ALA A 584 -7.36 -16.42 24.37
N VAL A 585 -7.88 -16.11 25.54
CA VAL A 585 -9.05 -15.25 25.66
C VAL A 585 -8.64 -14.01 26.44
N GLY A 586 -8.73 -12.87 25.77
CA GLY A 586 -8.43 -11.56 26.35
C GLY A 586 -9.71 -10.77 26.67
N PRO A 587 -9.55 -9.53 27.15
CA PRO A 587 -10.67 -8.65 27.51
C PRO A 587 -11.61 -8.35 26.34
N TYR A 588 -11.15 -8.58 25.12
CA TYR A 588 -11.84 -8.23 23.87
C TYR A 588 -12.24 -9.46 23.04
N GLY A 589 -12.27 -10.66 23.65
CA GLY A 589 -12.65 -11.91 22.98
C GLY A 589 -11.49 -12.89 22.82
N GLY A 590 -11.76 -13.98 22.10
CA GLY A 590 -10.75 -14.98 21.78
C GLY A 590 -9.78 -14.48 20.71
N PHE A 591 -8.50 -14.75 20.90
CA PHE A 591 -7.49 -14.45 19.89
C PHE A 591 -6.55 -15.64 19.70
N ALA A 592 -6.03 -15.79 18.49
CA ALA A 592 -5.03 -16.79 18.17
C ALA A 592 -3.64 -16.19 18.29
N ILE A 593 -2.75 -16.90 18.99
CA ILE A 593 -1.34 -16.54 19.10
C ILE A 593 -0.55 -17.47 18.17
N LYS A 594 0.25 -16.90 17.30
CA LYS A 594 1.24 -17.61 16.49
C LYS A 594 2.62 -17.32 17.05
N GLN A 595 3.28 -18.34 17.57
CA GLN A 595 4.63 -18.22 18.10
C GLN A 595 5.54 -19.22 17.41
N LYS A 596 6.75 -18.82 17.05
CA LYS A 596 7.75 -19.76 16.55
C LYS A 596 8.04 -20.76 17.65
N ALA A 597 7.86 -22.05 17.36
CA ALA A 597 8.23 -23.10 18.30
C ALA A 597 9.70 -22.89 18.68
N ARG A 598 9.96 -22.43 19.89
CA ARG A 598 11.31 -22.46 20.43
C ARG A 598 11.55 -23.92 20.81
N GLU A 599 12.47 -24.58 20.11
CA GLU A 599 13.06 -25.83 20.59
C GLU A 599 13.67 -25.57 21.96
N VAL A 600 12.88 -25.78 23.01
CA VAL A 600 13.37 -25.67 24.38
C VAL A 600 14.01 -26.99 24.79
N PHE A 601 13.55 -28.11 24.19
CA PHE A 601 14.13 -29.46 24.39
C PHE A 601 13.80 -30.36 23.20
N ASN A 602 14.84 -31.05 22.70
CA ASN A 602 14.65 -32.19 21.80
C ASN A 602 14.32 -33.44 22.67
N PHE A 603 13.06 -33.88 22.65
CA PHE A 603 12.64 -35.05 23.43
C PHE A 603 13.30 -36.35 22.97
N GLU A 604 13.81 -36.41 21.74
CA GLU A 604 14.60 -37.52 21.22
C GLU A 604 16.00 -37.55 21.86
N GLU A 605 16.63 -36.37 22.08
CA GLU A 605 17.88 -36.27 22.85
C GLU A 605 17.66 -36.64 24.32
N LEU A 606 16.60 -36.20 24.95
CA LEU A 606 16.25 -36.59 26.32
C LEU A 606 16.05 -38.12 26.44
N ALA A 607 15.47 -38.78 25.44
CA ALA A 607 15.30 -40.21 25.44
C ALA A 607 16.64 -40.98 25.32
N GLN A 608 17.67 -40.34 24.75
CA GLN A 608 19.02 -40.91 24.63
C GLN A 608 19.91 -40.61 25.83
N MET A 609 19.63 -39.61 26.66
CA MET A 609 20.42 -39.23 27.83
C MET A 609 20.36 -40.28 28.95
N LYS A 610 21.44 -40.38 29.74
CA LYS A 610 21.43 -41.20 30.93
C LYS A 610 20.55 -40.54 32.04
N LYS A 611 19.94 -41.37 32.90
CA LYS A 611 19.04 -40.90 33.96
C LYS A 611 19.67 -39.81 34.84
N ASN A 612 20.96 -39.90 35.17
CA ASN A 612 21.65 -38.91 35.99
C ASN A 612 21.78 -37.56 35.30
N ASP A 613 22.05 -37.56 33.99
CA ASP A 613 22.17 -36.32 33.18
C ASP A 613 20.81 -35.61 33.05
N ILE A 614 19.73 -36.39 32.97
CA ILE A 614 18.38 -35.82 32.99
C ILE A 614 18.05 -35.18 34.36
N ILE A 615 18.46 -35.80 35.43
CA ILE A 615 18.30 -35.26 36.81
C ILE A 615 19.11 -33.97 36.97
N GLU A 616 20.32 -33.92 36.44
CA GLU A 616 21.20 -32.75 36.50
C GLU A 616 20.62 -31.59 35.66
N LEU A 617 20.09 -31.90 34.48
CA LEU A 617 19.40 -30.95 33.63
C LEU A 617 18.16 -30.33 34.31
N ILE A 618 17.33 -31.17 34.97
CA ILE A 618 16.13 -30.72 35.72
C ILE A 618 16.52 -29.82 36.89
N ASN A 619 17.62 -30.12 37.56
CA ASN A 619 18.11 -29.35 38.72
C ASN A 619 18.93 -28.11 38.29
N SER A 620 19.17 -27.90 37.00
CA SER A 620 19.88 -26.70 36.52
C SER A 620 19.08 -25.44 36.78
N ASP A 621 19.78 -24.34 37.08
CA ASP A 621 19.17 -23.02 37.32
C ASP A 621 18.22 -22.56 36.19
N LYS A 622 18.55 -22.93 34.98
CA LYS A 622 17.75 -22.61 33.78
C LYS A 622 16.40 -23.35 33.82
N TYR A 623 16.39 -24.63 34.15
CA TYR A 623 15.18 -25.41 34.22
C TYR A 623 14.35 -25.10 35.45
N GLN A 624 14.99 -24.87 36.60
CA GLN A 624 14.30 -24.45 37.84
C GLN A 624 13.65 -23.07 37.72
N LYS A 625 14.28 -22.13 37.00
CA LYS A 625 13.64 -20.84 36.64
C LYS A 625 12.38 -21.06 35.82
N ILE A 626 12.40 -21.99 34.87
CA ILE A 626 11.25 -22.33 34.04
C ILE A 626 10.17 -23.00 34.92
N LEU A 627 10.50 -23.97 35.76
CA LEU A 627 9.54 -24.61 36.68
C LEU A 627 8.94 -23.64 37.69
N ASN A 628 9.72 -22.71 38.22
CA ASN A 628 9.25 -21.67 39.16
C ASN A 628 8.30 -20.65 38.50
N MET A 629 8.42 -20.44 37.19
CA MET A 629 7.47 -19.62 36.43
C MET A 629 6.12 -20.33 36.23
N ILE A 630 6.08 -21.68 36.27
CA ILE A 630 4.89 -22.49 36.05
C ILE A 630 4.11 -22.75 37.35
N ASN A 631 4.80 -23.12 38.38
CA ASN A 631 4.23 -23.44 39.69
C ASN A 631 4.82 -22.56 40.77
N ASN A 632 4.00 -21.81 41.50
CA ASN A 632 4.42 -21.03 42.66
C ASN A 632 5.03 -21.90 43.78
N ASN A 633 5.26 -23.21 43.55
CA ASN A 633 5.94 -24.12 44.48
C ASN A 633 6.90 -25.03 43.72
N PRO A 634 8.22 -24.94 43.93
CA PRO A 634 9.19 -25.83 43.33
C PRO A 634 9.06 -27.24 43.92
N THR A 635 8.48 -28.16 43.19
CA THR A 635 8.47 -29.59 43.58
C THR A 635 9.82 -30.20 43.26
N LYS A 636 10.63 -30.47 44.23
CA LYS A 636 11.84 -31.30 44.09
C LYS A 636 11.42 -32.67 43.53
N ILE A 637 11.90 -33.03 42.35
CA ILE A 637 11.64 -34.32 41.76
C ILE A 637 12.41 -35.40 42.51
N PRO A 638 11.76 -36.45 43.05
CA PRO A 638 12.46 -37.51 43.80
C PRO A 638 13.43 -38.29 42.89
N LYS A 639 14.65 -38.53 43.37
CA LYS A 639 15.68 -39.32 42.64
C LYS A 639 15.26 -40.78 42.41
N SER A 640 14.17 -41.24 42.99
CA SER A 640 13.66 -42.63 42.90
C SER A 640 12.80 -42.91 41.66
N LEU A 641 12.43 -41.90 40.87
CA LEU A 641 11.61 -42.09 39.67
C LEU A 641 12.36 -42.83 38.55
N SER A 642 11.65 -43.65 37.77
CA SER A 642 12.21 -44.25 36.56
C SER A 642 12.51 -43.22 35.49
N LYS A 643 13.40 -43.58 34.54
CA LYS A 643 13.75 -42.66 33.43
C LYS A 643 12.53 -42.26 32.60
N GLU A 644 11.64 -43.24 32.34
CA GLU A 644 10.43 -43.07 31.56
C GLU A 644 9.46 -42.10 32.27
N LEU A 645 9.29 -42.27 33.59
CA LEU A 645 8.41 -41.43 34.39
C LEU A 645 8.97 -40.00 34.53
N LEU A 646 10.29 -39.85 34.54
CA LEU A 646 10.99 -38.57 34.52
C LEU A 646 10.73 -37.82 33.20
N ILE A 647 10.89 -38.52 32.06
CA ILE A 647 10.64 -37.97 30.73
C ILE A 647 9.15 -37.61 30.58
N GLN A 648 8.25 -38.45 31.12
CA GLN A 648 6.81 -38.20 31.10
C GLN A 648 6.47 -36.96 31.93
N LYS A 649 7.02 -36.79 33.13
CA LYS A 649 6.82 -35.60 33.96
C LYS A 649 7.41 -34.33 33.33
N ILE A 650 8.54 -34.45 32.64
CA ILE A 650 9.11 -33.36 31.83
C ILE A 650 8.13 -33.00 30.71
N ARG A 651 7.63 -33.99 29.98
CA ARG A 651 6.60 -33.79 28.93
C ARG A 651 5.34 -33.12 29.47
N GLU A 652 4.82 -33.60 30.61
CA GLU A 652 3.65 -33.03 31.26
C GLU A 652 3.90 -31.61 31.74
N SER A 653 5.06 -31.30 32.32
CA SER A 653 5.47 -29.96 32.73
C SER A 653 5.67 -29.05 31.53
N PHE A 654 6.17 -29.55 30.40
CA PHE A 654 6.31 -28.80 29.16
C PHE A 654 5.02 -28.67 28.35
N LEU A 655 4.12 -29.63 28.44
CA LEU A 655 2.72 -29.46 27.98
C LEU A 655 2.02 -28.34 28.77
N ILE A 656 2.25 -28.26 30.08
CA ILE A 656 1.78 -27.16 30.91
C ILE A 656 2.51 -25.85 30.58
N LEU A 657 3.82 -25.89 30.25
CA LEU A 657 4.61 -24.72 29.81
C LEU A 657 4.21 -24.21 28.42
N SER A 658 3.90 -25.07 27.49
CA SER A 658 3.33 -24.67 26.21
C SER A 658 1.93 -24.06 26.38
N LEU A 659 1.27 -24.33 27.53
CA LEU A 659 -0.01 -23.76 27.94
C LEU A 659 0.08 -22.49 28.79
N ILE A 660 1.26 -22.15 29.36
CA ILE A 660 1.44 -21.04 30.30
C ILE A 660 2.31 -19.90 29.74
N HIS A 661 3.18 -20.15 28.76
CA HIS A 661 4.14 -19.18 28.22
C HIS A 661 3.77 -18.64 26.83
N ILE A 662 2.55 -18.18 26.76
CA ILE A 662 2.09 -17.47 25.56
C ILE A 662 1.51 -16.13 25.97
#